data_39087c28e7fc60b24b3578c1627d0d85
#
_entry.id   39087c28e7fc60b24b3578c1627d0d85
#
_cell.length_a   1.000
_cell.length_b   1.000
_cell.length_c   1.000
_cell.angle_alpha   90.00
_cell.angle_beta   90.00
_cell.angle_gamma   90.00
#
_symmetry.space_group_name_H-M   'P 1'
#
loop_
_entity.id
_entity.type
_entity.pdbx_description
1 polymer ?
#
loop_
_entity_poly.entity_id
_entity_poly.type
_entity_poly.pdbx_seq_one_letter_code
_entity_poly.pdbx_strand_id
1 'polypeptide(L)'
;MNRMVKKIGILSAVFVAAIAVYFMWNQKDTEKSDVMVYTSMEEAALPVVYSDMYGRKMNLLHGYTQDMKQAVSREALTVLPADRSMNIQISDYKGSIQGIEYEVRSMDLGRLVERTEVDTWNEGEGGVTATLPIQNLLTKDKEYLLILTLNTSGNGKLLYYTRIMWTDSTNAKDMIDFAVDFTTRTFDYDQARQLTTYLETSEGEDNSSLGHVTIRSSFSQLTWGGLSVKPAGDIRVTLKDLDGIMCSVKLDYEVSRTGEDDIQELYEVEDSYTMKWDSRRIYLMDFERNTNQVFSGQKGLFSGKRIMLGVSNPDEIRTAKSPSGDCLAYVVNRDLWAFDQNREHAVKVFSFRSGVDDGLRSGYNQHDIKILSVKDNGDVDFLVYGYMNRGIHEGSLGVAMYQYSSQDNATTERFFTPVTLSFEMLKEDIEQLAHVGTNGMLYLMADRAVYGIDLNSNEYMVLADSLVEGGYAVSSRSSRFAWQESSDLYGAGVVHLMDLDTGVKREITGGENNIYRPLGFVGDDFIYGIARKGDVWVQNGRTKDAPMYRIEIMDQSGKIVKEYEHENVYIADVSVDDSRIHLTQISKSGDQSYVAFKQDTIVCNQELTDGEMEGIGWYASEDRRKLYFVQLDKDAVSRDVKISVPKKVAYETTEVVELKGNARNQENRFYAYGGSHYLGGSRSFTDALALAYDKMGVVTDKNQEIIWSRVNRPPVRNIKEPLKTGAVFLRNLEGFTDNSFYGDGVLMLDARGCTLSQVLYFIGHGCPVAAYTIQGGYVLLSGYDSYNVTVYNPESGESQKMGLNDASAYFAGQGNDFVCGVFTE
;
A
#
# COMPACT_ATOMS: atom_id res chain seq x y z
N MET A 1 0.20 -41.43 79.78
CA MET A 1 0.99 -41.20 78.50
C MET A 1 0.09 -41.37 77.27
N ASN A 2 -0.77 -42.36 77.13
CA ASN A 2 -1.56 -42.59 75.90
C ASN A 2 -2.64 -41.55 75.56
N ARG A 3 -3.20 -40.82 76.57
CA ARG A 3 -4.23 -39.78 76.24
C ARG A 3 -3.63 -38.47 75.68
N MET A 4 -2.43 -38.15 76.11
CA MET A 4 -1.75 -36.92 75.66
C MET A 4 -1.19 -37.04 74.19
N VAL A 5 -0.63 -38.21 73.88
CA VAL A 5 -0.14 -38.56 72.54
C VAL A 5 -1.29 -38.60 71.54
N LYS A 6 -2.47 -39.14 71.88
CA LYS A 6 -3.65 -39.09 71.01
C LYS A 6 -4.17 -37.64 70.75
N LYS A 7 -4.13 -36.78 71.79
CA LYS A 7 -4.53 -35.38 71.61
C LYS A 7 -3.57 -34.60 70.67
N ILE A 8 -2.27 -34.84 70.87
CA ILE A 8 -1.23 -34.20 69.96
C ILE A 8 -1.44 -34.72 68.58
N GLY A 9 -1.66 -36.02 68.36
CA GLY A 9 -1.89 -36.56 67.01
C GLY A 9 -3.14 -36.01 66.34
N ILE A 10 -4.23 -35.81 67.06
CA ILE A 10 -5.45 -35.19 66.50
C ILE A 10 -5.24 -33.72 66.22
N LEU A 11 -4.53 -32.97 67.08
CA LEU A 11 -4.20 -31.54 66.80
C LEU A 11 -3.30 -31.39 65.65
N SER A 12 -2.29 -32.26 65.48
CA SER A 12 -1.42 -32.24 64.31
C SER A 12 -2.18 -32.59 63.03
N ALA A 13 -3.09 -33.53 63.05
CA ALA A 13 -3.93 -33.88 61.89
C ALA A 13 -4.88 -32.72 61.49
N VAL A 14 -5.48 -32.04 62.48
CA VAL A 14 -6.31 -30.84 62.21
C VAL A 14 -5.49 -29.69 61.68
N PHE A 15 -4.28 -29.49 62.19
CA PHE A 15 -3.38 -28.44 61.71
C PHE A 15 -2.91 -28.69 60.27
N VAL A 16 -2.57 -29.94 59.94
CA VAL A 16 -2.22 -30.31 58.55
C VAL A 16 -3.43 -30.15 57.59
N ALA A 17 -4.64 -30.56 58.07
CA ALA A 17 -5.86 -30.35 57.28
C ALA A 17 -6.20 -28.87 57.09
N ALA A 18 -5.99 -28.02 58.08
CA ALA A 18 -6.18 -26.57 57.98
C ALA A 18 -5.18 -25.93 57.06
N ILE A 19 -3.92 -26.36 57.07
CA ILE A 19 -2.91 -25.92 56.11
C ILE A 19 -3.27 -26.36 54.68
N ALA A 20 -3.72 -27.58 54.48
CA ALA A 20 -4.15 -28.09 53.18
C ALA A 20 -5.37 -27.32 52.61
N VAL A 21 -6.34 -27.02 53.49
CA VAL A 21 -7.52 -26.17 53.12
C VAL A 21 -7.09 -24.75 52.83
N TYR A 22 -6.17 -24.19 53.62
CA TYR A 22 -5.62 -22.85 53.36
C TYR A 22 -4.88 -22.79 52.03
N PHE A 23 -4.04 -23.78 51.72
CA PHE A 23 -3.38 -23.84 50.41
C PHE A 23 -4.37 -24.11 49.24
N MET A 24 -5.40 -24.95 49.46
CA MET A 24 -6.45 -25.14 48.44
C MET A 24 -7.32 -23.89 48.23
N TRP A 25 -7.54 -23.10 49.30
CA TRP A 25 -8.28 -21.86 49.19
C TRP A 25 -7.43 -20.73 48.59
N ASN A 26 -6.16 -20.63 48.95
CA ASN A 26 -5.23 -19.64 48.35
C ASN A 26 -4.74 -20.00 46.94
N GLN A 27 -4.90 -21.26 46.50
CA GLN A 27 -4.67 -21.59 45.08
C GLN A 27 -5.78 -21.09 44.14
N LYS A 28 -6.88 -20.57 44.71
CA LYS A 28 -7.97 -20.06 43.88
C LYS A 28 -7.81 -18.60 43.43
N ASP A 29 -6.93 -17.84 44.03
CA ASP A 29 -6.74 -16.44 43.71
C ASP A 29 -5.26 -16.02 43.67
N THR A 30 -4.41 -16.77 42.98
CA THR A 30 -3.37 -16.10 42.23
C THR A 30 -4.07 -15.62 40.96
N GLU A 31 -4.55 -14.41 40.99
CA GLU A 31 -4.67 -13.60 39.78
C GLU A 31 -3.33 -13.77 39.07
N LYS A 32 -3.32 -14.65 38.05
CA LYS A 32 -2.25 -14.58 37.08
C LYS A 32 -2.39 -13.18 36.51
N SER A 33 -1.44 -12.32 36.82
CA SER A 33 -1.32 -11.02 36.16
C SER A 33 -1.69 -11.22 34.69
N ASP A 34 -2.56 -10.38 34.17
CA ASP A 34 -2.91 -10.35 32.72
C ASP A 34 -1.66 -9.99 31.93
N VAL A 35 -0.66 -10.87 31.94
CA VAL A 35 0.57 -10.71 31.17
C VAL A 35 0.25 -11.12 29.75
N MET A 36 0.41 -10.19 28.83
CA MET A 36 0.33 -10.47 27.41
C MET A 36 1.33 -11.58 27.06
N VAL A 37 0.85 -12.63 26.42
CA VAL A 37 1.66 -13.79 26.05
C VAL A 37 2.04 -13.65 24.58
N TYR A 38 3.32 -13.84 24.25
CA TYR A 38 3.89 -13.61 22.92
C TYR A 38 4.24 -14.92 22.21
N THR A 39 4.38 -14.85 20.88
CA THR A 39 4.79 -16.02 20.10
C THR A 39 6.27 -16.35 20.34
N SER A 40 6.64 -17.62 20.22
CA SER A 40 8.00 -18.12 20.45
C SER A 40 8.84 -18.23 19.16
N MET A 41 8.50 -17.47 18.13
CA MET A 41 9.29 -17.36 16.89
C MET A 41 10.72 -16.87 17.22
N GLU A 42 11.72 -17.22 16.45
CA GLU A 42 13.09 -16.74 16.63
C GLU A 42 13.13 -15.20 16.64
N GLU A 43 13.97 -14.64 17.49
CA GLU A 43 14.09 -13.19 17.61
C GLU A 43 14.69 -12.59 16.36
N ALA A 44 14.31 -11.34 16.06
CA ALA A 44 14.92 -10.56 14.99
C ALA A 44 16.43 -10.35 15.25
N ALA A 45 17.25 -10.61 14.25
CA ALA A 45 18.70 -10.65 14.37
C ALA A 45 19.44 -9.70 13.42
N LEU A 46 18.81 -9.23 12.34
CA LEU A 46 19.47 -8.40 11.35
C LEU A 46 19.75 -6.98 11.88
N PRO A 47 20.90 -6.36 11.59
CA PRO A 47 21.18 -4.98 11.95
C PRO A 47 20.24 -4.01 11.22
N VAL A 48 19.97 -2.86 11.84
CA VAL A 48 19.32 -1.72 11.20
C VAL A 48 20.34 -0.63 10.88
N VAL A 49 20.08 0.13 9.82
CA VAL A 49 21.00 1.20 9.38
C VAL A 49 20.25 2.53 9.35
N TYR A 50 20.84 3.56 9.93
CA TYR A 50 20.38 4.93 9.82
C TYR A 50 21.31 5.75 8.94
N SER A 51 20.77 6.71 8.20
CA SER A 51 21.55 7.81 7.66
C SER A 51 21.63 8.95 8.67
N ASP A 52 22.79 9.55 8.84
CA ASP A 52 22.92 10.82 9.57
C ASP A 52 22.79 11.97 8.58
N MET A 53 21.71 12.71 8.68
CA MET A 53 21.46 13.91 7.90
C MET A 53 21.23 15.09 8.82
N TYR A 54 21.95 16.20 8.56
CA TYR A 54 21.82 17.43 9.34
C TYR A 54 22.07 17.27 10.85
N GLY A 55 22.87 16.27 11.25
CA GLY A 55 23.16 15.93 12.65
C GLY A 55 22.02 15.18 13.35
N ARG A 56 21.13 14.55 12.60
CA ARG A 56 20.03 13.74 13.10
C ARG A 56 20.06 12.35 12.46
N LYS A 57 19.82 11.31 13.25
CA LYS A 57 19.57 9.96 12.75
C LYS A 57 18.21 9.94 12.04
N MET A 58 18.21 9.58 10.78
CA MET A 58 17.03 9.53 9.92
C MET A 58 17.05 8.31 9.03
N ASN A 59 15.96 8.09 8.29
CA ASN A 59 15.87 7.06 7.27
C ASN A 59 16.31 5.69 7.81
N LEU A 60 15.52 5.14 8.75
CA LEU A 60 15.77 3.79 9.24
C LEU A 60 15.61 2.79 8.09
N LEU A 61 16.72 2.11 7.74
CA LEU A 61 16.76 1.10 6.69
C LEU A 61 16.80 -0.29 7.30
N HIS A 62 16.01 -1.19 6.76
CA HIS A 62 15.99 -2.61 7.13
C HIS A 62 16.82 -3.44 6.15
N GLY A 63 17.44 -4.50 6.65
CA GLY A 63 18.30 -5.37 5.85
C GLY A 63 17.53 -6.41 5.07
N TYR A 64 17.87 -6.57 3.79
CA TYR A 64 17.30 -7.60 2.93
C TYR A 64 18.30 -8.73 2.71
N THR A 65 17.83 -9.97 2.80
CA THR A 65 18.59 -11.19 2.51
C THR A 65 18.52 -11.56 1.03
N GLN A 66 17.66 -10.90 0.26
CA GLN A 66 17.48 -11.06 -1.17
C GLN A 66 17.74 -9.75 -1.93
N ASP A 67 18.06 -9.85 -3.22
CA ASP A 67 18.22 -8.66 -4.08
C ASP A 67 16.84 -8.14 -4.53
N MET A 68 16.43 -7.03 -3.94
CA MET A 68 15.16 -6.36 -4.22
C MET A 68 15.21 -5.47 -5.46
N LYS A 69 16.39 -5.28 -6.05
CA LYS A 69 16.60 -4.36 -7.17
C LYS A 69 16.05 -2.96 -6.83
N GLN A 70 15.29 -2.34 -7.72
CA GLN A 70 14.67 -1.02 -7.49
C GLN A 70 13.34 -1.06 -6.72
N ALA A 71 12.83 -2.25 -6.36
CA ALA A 71 11.49 -2.38 -5.76
C ALA A 71 11.31 -1.58 -4.46
N VAL A 72 12.38 -1.37 -3.69
CA VAL A 72 12.37 -0.63 -2.42
C VAL A 72 12.96 0.79 -2.53
N SER A 73 13.14 1.31 -3.74
CA SER A 73 13.81 2.59 -3.94
C SER A 73 13.07 3.79 -3.35
N ARG A 74 11.74 3.73 -3.26
CA ARG A 74 10.92 4.85 -2.74
C ARG A 74 10.71 4.83 -1.22
N GLU A 75 11.37 3.94 -0.47
CA GLU A 75 11.25 3.91 1.00
C GLU A 75 11.85 5.15 1.66
N ALA A 76 13.02 5.58 1.24
CA ALA A 76 13.71 6.72 1.82
C ALA A 76 14.55 7.49 0.79
N LEU A 77 14.79 8.76 1.06
CA LEU A 77 15.70 9.63 0.32
C LEU A 77 16.75 10.23 1.26
N THR A 78 18.02 10.04 0.95
CA THR A 78 19.13 10.66 1.68
C THR A 78 19.73 11.80 0.88
N VAL A 79 19.67 13.02 1.44
CA VAL A 79 20.26 14.21 0.84
C VAL A 79 21.73 14.29 1.20
N LEU A 80 22.58 14.33 0.19
CA LEU A 80 24.02 14.42 0.37
C LEU A 80 24.46 15.87 0.62
N PRO A 81 25.39 16.10 1.57
CA PRO A 81 26.02 17.41 1.77
C PRO A 81 26.91 17.81 0.58
N ALA A 82 27.48 19.02 0.62
CA ALA A 82 28.31 19.56 -0.46
C ALA A 82 29.57 18.72 -0.77
N ASP A 83 30.13 18.04 0.21
CA ASP A 83 31.27 17.12 0.07
C ASP A 83 30.86 15.71 -0.39
N ARG A 84 29.55 15.47 -0.54
CA ARG A 84 28.93 14.21 -0.96
C ARG A 84 29.22 13.02 -0.03
N SER A 85 29.65 13.27 1.19
CA SER A 85 29.78 12.19 2.17
C SER A 85 28.42 11.77 2.72
N MET A 86 28.20 10.47 2.88
CA MET A 86 27.04 9.92 3.57
C MET A 86 27.49 9.22 4.83
N ASN A 87 27.08 9.72 5.98
CA ASN A 87 27.33 9.07 7.26
C ASN A 87 26.22 8.07 7.57
N ILE A 88 26.60 6.86 7.96
CA ILE A 88 25.69 5.81 8.37
C ILE A 88 25.98 5.35 9.79
N GLN A 89 24.93 4.91 10.48
CA GLN A 89 25.05 4.23 11.76
C GLN A 89 24.31 2.89 11.70
N ILE A 90 25.06 1.80 11.98
CA ILE A 90 24.55 0.43 12.07
C ILE A 90 24.30 0.15 13.55
N SER A 91 23.09 -0.25 13.90
CA SER A 91 22.64 -0.47 15.28
C SER A 91 21.92 -1.82 15.44
N ASP A 92 21.62 -2.19 16.68
CA ASP A 92 20.84 -3.37 17.05
C ASP A 92 21.38 -4.69 16.50
N TYR A 93 22.70 -4.87 16.51
CA TYR A 93 23.31 -6.08 16.04
C TYR A 93 24.20 -6.73 17.12
N LYS A 94 23.93 -8.01 17.40
CA LYS A 94 24.71 -8.80 18.38
C LYS A 94 25.97 -9.44 17.78
N GLY A 95 26.10 -9.45 16.44
CA GLY A 95 27.27 -9.96 15.71
C GLY A 95 28.32 -8.88 15.43
N SER A 96 29.28 -9.18 14.55
CA SER A 96 30.27 -8.23 14.06
C SER A 96 30.11 -7.92 12.58
N ILE A 97 30.41 -6.69 12.18
CA ILE A 97 30.50 -6.27 10.80
C ILE A 97 31.88 -6.66 10.27
N GLN A 98 31.92 -7.46 9.21
CA GLN A 98 33.13 -7.97 8.59
C GLN A 98 33.54 -7.18 7.34
N GLY A 99 32.60 -6.46 6.73
CA GLY A 99 32.83 -5.62 5.56
C GLY A 99 31.65 -4.73 5.24
N ILE A 100 31.94 -3.57 4.69
CA ILE A 100 30.96 -2.58 4.21
C ILE A 100 31.33 -2.25 2.77
N GLU A 101 30.39 -2.43 1.86
CA GLU A 101 30.50 -2.08 0.44
C GLU A 101 29.26 -1.30 0.04
N TYR A 102 29.39 -0.38 -0.91
CA TYR A 102 28.21 0.26 -1.50
C TYR A 102 28.33 0.41 -3.02
N GLU A 103 27.19 0.39 -3.68
CA GLU A 103 27.03 0.73 -5.09
C GLU A 103 26.12 1.93 -5.23
N VAL A 104 26.47 2.84 -6.13
CA VAL A 104 25.58 3.90 -6.61
C VAL A 104 25.20 3.60 -8.05
N ARG A 105 23.93 3.55 -8.33
CA ARG A 105 23.38 3.24 -9.65
C ARG A 105 22.34 4.27 -10.10
N SER A 106 22.12 4.36 -11.42
CA SER A 106 20.92 5.01 -11.93
C SER A 106 19.65 4.30 -11.42
N MET A 107 18.51 5.00 -11.35
CA MET A 107 17.26 4.44 -10.83
C MET A 107 16.79 3.19 -11.59
N ASP A 108 17.04 3.12 -12.89
CA ASP A 108 16.75 1.95 -13.75
C ASP A 108 17.75 0.78 -13.58
N LEU A 109 18.74 0.92 -12.69
CA LEU A 109 19.87 -0.01 -12.48
C LEU A 109 20.78 -0.18 -13.71
N GLY A 110 20.48 0.44 -14.84
CA GLY A 110 21.21 0.27 -16.10
C GLY A 110 22.65 0.72 -16.03
N ARG A 111 22.95 1.78 -15.26
CA ARG A 111 24.28 2.36 -15.11
C ARG A 111 24.83 2.23 -13.69
N LEU A 112 25.94 1.52 -13.54
CA LEU A 112 26.76 1.59 -12.33
C LEU A 112 27.56 2.90 -12.38
N VAL A 113 27.32 3.80 -11.42
CA VAL A 113 28.05 5.07 -11.27
C VAL A 113 29.33 4.83 -10.46
N GLU A 114 29.22 4.08 -9.35
CA GLU A 114 30.29 3.83 -8.40
C GLU A 114 30.07 2.51 -7.66
N ARG A 115 31.19 1.84 -7.33
CA ARG A 115 31.24 0.74 -6.37
C ARG A 115 32.47 0.94 -5.51
N THR A 116 32.31 0.93 -4.20
CA THR A 116 33.39 1.23 -3.25
C THR A 116 33.28 0.32 -2.04
N GLU A 117 34.41 -0.27 -1.63
CA GLU A 117 34.58 -0.91 -0.33
C GLU A 117 35.01 0.17 0.69
N VAL A 118 34.46 0.12 1.89
CA VAL A 118 34.78 1.04 2.97
C VAL A 118 35.84 0.42 3.83
N ASP A 119 37.06 1.00 3.80
CA ASP A 119 38.23 0.45 4.48
C ASP A 119 38.21 0.62 6.01
N THR A 120 37.47 1.61 6.52
CA THR A 120 37.50 1.97 7.95
C THR A 120 36.10 2.35 8.46
N TRP A 121 35.80 1.87 9.66
CA TRP A 121 34.63 2.27 10.45
C TRP A 121 34.99 2.32 11.94
N ASN A 122 34.12 2.94 12.72
CA ASN A 122 34.29 3.05 14.17
C ASN A 122 33.24 2.21 14.90
N GLU A 123 33.69 1.42 15.88
CA GLU A 123 32.78 0.66 16.75
C GLU A 123 32.69 1.40 18.10
N GLY A 124 31.44 1.56 18.62
CA GLY A 124 31.14 2.26 19.85
C GLY A 124 29.92 1.69 20.56
N GLU A 125 29.59 2.24 21.73
CA GLU A 125 28.43 1.82 22.52
C GLU A 125 27.09 1.96 21.75
N GLY A 126 27.03 2.86 20.76
CA GLY A 126 25.84 3.10 19.92
C GLY A 126 25.78 2.26 18.62
N GLY A 127 26.69 1.29 18.45
CA GLY A 127 26.83 0.50 17.22
C GLY A 127 28.06 0.90 16.39
N VAL A 128 27.99 0.60 15.09
CA VAL A 128 29.07 0.87 14.13
C VAL A 128 28.71 2.12 13.32
N THR A 129 29.68 3.03 13.19
CA THR A 129 29.53 4.22 12.34
C THR A 129 30.55 4.21 11.20
N ALA A 130 30.10 4.54 10.00
CA ALA A 130 30.95 4.65 8.81
C ALA A 130 30.57 5.86 7.97
N THR A 131 31.55 6.35 7.21
CA THR A 131 31.35 7.41 6.22
C THR A 131 31.54 6.82 4.82
N LEU A 132 30.56 7.00 3.96
CA LEU A 132 30.61 6.60 2.55
C LEU A 132 31.04 7.81 1.72
N PRO A 133 32.28 7.84 1.19
CA PRO A 133 32.78 8.98 0.39
C PRO A 133 32.33 8.86 -1.07
N ILE A 134 31.14 9.38 -1.40
CA ILE A 134 30.57 9.25 -2.73
C ILE A 134 31.29 10.18 -3.71
N GLN A 135 31.72 9.63 -4.86
CA GLN A 135 32.50 10.37 -5.87
C GLN A 135 31.70 11.48 -6.57
N ASN A 136 32.41 12.45 -7.13
CA ASN A 136 31.83 13.56 -7.88
C ASN A 136 31.39 13.12 -9.29
N LEU A 137 30.50 12.13 -9.37
CA LEU A 137 29.93 11.59 -10.62
C LEU A 137 28.40 11.78 -10.71
N LEU A 138 27.82 12.37 -9.63
CA LEU A 138 26.39 12.58 -9.56
C LEU A 138 25.98 13.88 -10.27
N THR A 139 24.88 13.81 -11.01
CA THR A 139 24.22 15.00 -11.52
C THR A 139 23.43 15.67 -10.39
N LYS A 140 23.56 16.99 -10.28
CA LYS A 140 22.84 17.77 -9.29
C LYS A 140 21.32 17.63 -9.47
N ASP A 141 20.59 17.57 -8.35
CA ASP A 141 19.13 17.47 -8.27
C ASP A 141 18.55 16.22 -9.00
N LYS A 142 19.38 15.19 -9.22
CA LYS A 142 18.97 13.90 -9.78
C LYS A 142 19.05 12.81 -8.71
N GLU A 143 18.05 11.94 -8.66
CA GLU A 143 18.02 10.76 -7.79
C GLU A 143 18.89 9.63 -8.32
N TYR A 144 19.54 8.91 -7.42
CA TYR A 144 20.29 7.69 -7.67
C TYR A 144 19.93 6.66 -6.61
N LEU A 145 20.02 5.38 -6.94
CA LEU A 145 19.86 4.30 -5.98
C LEU A 145 21.22 3.96 -5.36
N LEU A 146 21.32 4.04 -4.03
CA LEU A 146 22.42 3.52 -3.27
C LEU A 146 22.05 2.16 -2.68
N ILE A 147 22.87 1.15 -2.97
CA ILE A 147 22.75 -0.21 -2.44
C ILE A 147 23.93 -0.41 -1.48
N LEU A 148 23.65 -0.41 -0.18
CA LEU A 148 24.64 -0.69 0.85
C LEU A 148 24.66 -2.20 1.12
N THR A 149 25.84 -2.80 1.11
CA THR A 149 26.07 -4.20 1.44
C THR A 149 26.83 -4.29 2.76
N LEU A 150 26.26 -5.00 3.72
CA LEU A 150 26.95 -5.38 4.95
C LEU A 150 27.27 -6.88 4.91
N ASN A 151 28.55 -7.22 5.08
CA ASN A 151 28.98 -8.58 5.34
C ASN A 151 29.06 -8.78 6.85
N THR A 152 28.30 -9.74 7.38
CA THR A 152 28.14 -9.95 8.82
C THR A 152 28.60 -11.32 9.26
N SER A 153 29.03 -11.47 10.51
CA SER A 153 29.53 -12.75 11.03
C SER A 153 28.46 -13.83 11.20
N GLY A 154 27.19 -13.46 11.31
CA GLY A 154 26.09 -14.40 11.60
C GLY A 154 25.13 -14.61 10.43
N ASN A 155 24.83 -13.54 9.68
CA ASN A 155 23.75 -13.53 8.68
C ASN A 155 24.26 -13.42 7.24
N GLY A 156 25.59 -13.44 7.03
CA GLY A 156 26.20 -13.34 5.71
C GLY A 156 26.04 -11.95 5.10
N LYS A 157 25.69 -11.90 3.81
CA LYS A 157 25.52 -10.67 3.05
C LYS A 157 24.12 -10.12 3.20
N LEU A 158 24.01 -8.85 3.64
CA LEU A 158 22.75 -8.12 3.79
C LEU A 158 22.76 -6.89 2.90
N LEU A 159 21.62 -6.58 2.28
CA LEU A 159 21.45 -5.46 1.36
C LEU A 159 20.52 -4.42 1.97
N TYR A 160 20.87 -3.14 1.83
CA TYR A 160 20.08 -1.99 2.27
C TYR A 160 19.93 -1.04 1.10
N TYR A 161 18.77 -0.45 0.94
CA TYR A 161 18.42 0.39 -0.20
C TYR A 161 18.00 1.76 0.26
N THR A 162 18.52 2.81 -0.37
CA THR A 162 18.03 4.18 -0.20
C THR A 162 18.30 4.96 -1.47
N ARG A 163 17.40 5.89 -1.80
CA ARG A 163 17.73 6.90 -2.80
C ARG A 163 18.70 7.90 -2.21
N ILE A 164 19.59 8.40 -3.04
CA ILE A 164 20.48 9.52 -2.70
C ILE A 164 20.31 10.64 -3.72
N MET A 165 20.43 11.87 -3.26
CA MET A 165 20.40 13.05 -4.11
C MET A 165 21.45 14.06 -3.62
N TRP A 166 22.25 14.58 -4.55
CA TRP A 166 23.08 15.73 -4.27
C TRP A 166 22.40 17.01 -4.74
N THR A 167 22.17 17.93 -3.81
CA THR A 167 21.49 19.20 -4.07
C THR A 167 22.12 20.35 -3.27
N ASP A 168 22.07 21.58 -3.82
CA ASP A 168 22.39 22.80 -3.06
C ASP A 168 21.20 23.32 -2.25
N SER A 169 20.04 22.67 -2.34
CA SER A 169 18.86 23.06 -1.58
C SER A 169 19.12 22.88 -0.09
N THR A 170 19.19 23.96 0.65
CA THR A 170 19.33 23.96 2.12
C THR A 170 17.98 23.82 2.83
N ASN A 171 16.87 23.86 2.09
CA ASN A 171 15.52 24.02 2.62
C ASN A 171 14.98 22.73 3.24
N ALA A 172 15.52 21.57 2.87
CA ALA A 172 15.08 20.28 3.39
C ALA A 172 15.21 20.20 4.91
N LYS A 173 16.33 20.73 5.46
CA LYS A 173 16.54 20.75 6.92
C LYS A 173 15.42 21.51 7.62
N ASP A 174 15.11 22.71 7.15
CA ASP A 174 14.11 23.57 7.80
C ASP A 174 12.70 22.94 7.73
N MET A 175 12.37 22.25 6.63
CA MET A 175 11.10 21.54 6.47
C MET A 175 11.04 20.30 7.37
N ILE A 176 12.12 19.54 7.51
CA ILE A 176 12.21 18.41 8.44
C ILE A 176 12.06 18.90 9.88
N ASP A 177 12.78 19.95 10.26
CA ASP A 177 12.70 20.53 11.60
C ASP A 177 11.28 21.06 11.88
N PHE A 178 10.61 21.65 10.88
CA PHE A 178 9.22 22.07 10.97
C PHE A 178 8.28 20.89 11.26
N ALA A 179 8.39 19.77 10.55
CA ALA A 179 7.53 18.61 10.77
C ALA A 179 7.67 18.05 12.20
N VAL A 180 8.91 17.92 12.69
CA VAL A 180 9.19 17.46 14.05
C VAL A 180 8.68 18.45 15.11
N ASP A 181 8.88 19.76 14.91
CA ASP A 181 8.38 20.81 15.79
C ASP A 181 6.85 20.84 15.80
N PHE A 182 6.22 20.71 14.63
CA PHE A 182 4.76 20.65 14.51
C PHE A 182 4.19 19.48 15.33
N THR A 183 4.66 18.23 15.09
CA THR A 183 4.24 17.07 15.89
C THR A 183 4.47 17.28 17.39
N THR A 184 5.65 17.78 17.78
CA THR A 184 6.00 17.96 19.19
C THR A 184 5.05 18.95 19.88
N ARG A 185 4.66 20.04 19.21
CA ARG A 185 3.72 21.02 19.74
C ARG A 185 2.32 20.47 19.94
N THR A 186 1.90 19.45 19.17
CA THR A 186 0.56 18.87 19.34
C THR A 186 0.33 18.25 20.72
N PHE A 187 1.40 17.91 21.45
CA PHE A 187 1.33 17.37 22.81
C PHE A 187 1.09 18.44 23.89
N ASP A 188 1.22 19.71 23.53
CA ASP A 188 0.99 20.87 24.42
C ASP A 188 -0.06 21.79 23.79
N TYR A 189 -1.24 21.84 24.39
CA TYR A 189 -2.38 22.56 23.86
C TYR A 189 -2.11 24.08 23.63
N ASP A 190 -1.35 24.71 24.54
CA ASP A 190 -1.05 26.14 24.42
C ASP A 190 -0.03 26.44 23.33
N GLN A 191 0.98 25.57 23.16
CA GLN A 191 1.94 25.68 22.08
C GLN A 191 1.29 25.37 20.72
N ALA A 192 0.39 24.40 20.68
CA ALA A 192 -0.32 24.00 19.48
C ALA A 192 -1.22 25.09 18.89
N ARG A 193 -1.65 26.09 19.70
CA ARG A 193 -2.49 27.20 19.20
C ARG A 193 -1.90 27.93 17.99
N GLN A 194 -0.57 27.97 17.88
CA GLN A 194 0.09 28.61 16.75
C GLN A 194 -0.04 27.77 15.46
N LEU A 195 -0.35 26.47 15.58
CA LEU A 195 -0.51 25.56 14.45
C LEU A 195 -1.83 25.76 13.70
N THR A 196 -2.81 26.44 14.31
CA THR A 196 -4.12 26.73 13.67
C THR A 196 -3.99 27.46 12.33
N THR A 197 -2.90 28.22 12.14
CA THR A 197 -2.65 28.96 10.90
C THR A 197 -2.25 28.06 9.72
N TYR A 198 -1.98 26.78 9.97
CA TYR A 198 -1.63 25.78 8.97
C TYR A 198 -2.80 24.85 8.64
N LEU A 199 -3.87 24.86 9.44
CA LEU A 199 -5.04 24.00 9.22
C LEU A 199 -5.97 24.61 8.16
N GLU A 200 -6.55 23.73 7.34
CA GLU A 200 -7.59 24.03 6.34
C GLU A 200 -8.93 23.43 6.77
N THR A 201 -9.34 23.66 8.01
CA THR A 201 -10.51 23.00 8.63
C THR A 201 -11.76 23.05 7.75
N SER A 202 -12.43 21.89 7.60
CA SER A 202 -13.64 21.73 6.80
C SER A 202 -14.76 21.12 7.63
N GLU A 203 -15.99 21.61 7.40
CA GLU A 203 -17.21 21.03 8.01
C GLU A 203 -17.54 19.62 7.48
N GLY A 204 -17.02 19.27 6.30
CA GLY A 204 -17.20 17.95 5.68
C GLY A 204 -16.27 16.87 6.22
N GLU A 205 -15.29 17.23 7.06
CA GLU A 205 -14.33 16.28 7.62
C GLU A 205 -14.92 15.50 8.80
N ASP A 206 -14.60 14.21 8.90
CA ASP A 206 -15.00 13.40 10.06
C ASP A 206 -14.20 13.77 11.30
N ASN A 207 -14.74 14.69 12.09
CA ASN A 207 -14.16 15.14 13.35
C ASN A 207 -14.56 14.24 14.55
N SER A 208 -15.04 13.03 14.31
CA SER A 208 -15.47 12.12 15.38
C SER A 208 -14.44 11.06 15.77
N SER A 209 -13.32 10.91 15.01
CA SER A 209 -12.27 9.92 15.29
C SER A 209 -10.91 10.58 15.55
N LEU A 210 -10.10 10.00 16.44
CA LEU A 210 -8.67 10.29 16.60
C LEU A 210 -7.79 9.30 15.83
N GLY A 211 -8.39 8.25 15.24
CA GLY A 211 -7.67 7.24 14.46
C GLY A 211 -7.12 7.77 13.15
N HIS A 212 -7.79 8.75 12.54
CA HIS A 212 -7.36 9.43 11.33
C HIS A 212 -7.61 10.92 11.43
N VAL A 213 -6.56 11.73 11.33
CA VAL A 213 -6.58 13.19 11.45
C VAL A 213 -5.85 13.79 10.25
N THR A 214 -6.48 14.75 9.57
CA THR A 214 -5.92 15.40 8.37
C THR A 214 -5.69 16.90 8.59
N ILE A 215 -5.09 17.57 7.62
CA ILE A 215 -4.96 19.03 7.59
C ILE A 215 -6.33 19.73 7.68
N ARG A 216 -7.43 19.05 7.32
CA ARG A 216 -8.80 19.56 7.34
C ARG A 216 -9.52 19.31 8.66
N SER A 217 -8.95 18.50 9.53
CA SER A 217 -9.52 18.18 10.83
C SER A 217 -9.52 19.38 11.77
N SER A 218 -10.35 19.31 12.83
CA SER A 218 -10.42 20.38 13.82
C SER A 218 -9.15 20.46 14.66
N PHE A 219 -8.91 21.65 15.24
CA PHE A 219 -7.79 21.85 16.16
C PHE A 219 -7.84 20.89 17.37
N SER A 220 -9.04 20.55 17.84
CA SER A 220 -9.23 19.59 18.92
C SER A 220 -8.75 18.18 18.52
N GLN A 221 -8.96 17.75 17.25
CA GLN A 221 -8.41 16.47 16.75
C GLN A 221 -6.89 16.52 16.72
N LEU A 222 -6.34 17.58 16.14
CA LEU A 222 -4.89 17.75 16.03
C LEU A 222 -4.21 17.65 17.39
N THR A 223 -4.84 18.21 18.46
CA THR A 223 -4.32 18.22 19.83
C THR A 223 -4.85 17.07 20.70
N TRP A 224 -5.11 15.93 20.08
CA TRP A 224 -5.51 14.68 20.74
C TRP A 224 -6.88 14.70 21.46
N GLY A 225 -7.72 15.72 21.24
CA GLY A 225 -9.04 15.82 21.88
C GLY A 225 -8.93 15.89 23.39
N GLY A 226 -9.63 14.99 24.08
CA GLY A 226 -9.52 14.81 25.54
C GLY A 226 -8.45 13.82 25.99
N LEU A 227 -7.77 13.16 25.04
CA LEU A 227 -6.78 12.11 25.28
C LEU A 227 -5.44 12.73 25.70
N SER A 228 -5.14 12.73 27.00
CA SER A 228 -3.88 13.26 27.53
C SER A 228 -2.72 12.29 27.28
N VAL A 229 -2.19 12.28 26.06
CA VAL A 229 -1.07 11.41 25.65
C VAL A 229 0.29 12.02 25.96
N LYS A 230 1.30 11.16 26.08
CA LYS A 230 2.72 11.54 26.20
C LYS A 230 3.54 10.74 25.21
N PRO A 231 4.60 11.32 24.61
CA PRO A 231 5.54 10.55 23.81
C PRO A 231 6.11 9.35 24.60
N ALA A 232 6.19 8.19 23.96
CA ALA A 232 6.68 6.93 24.52
C ALA A 232 7.89 6.42 23.74
N GLY A 233 8.89 7.27 23.55
CA GLY A 233 10.10 6.96 22.78
C GLY A 233 10.48 8.10 21.84
N ASP A 234 11.42 7.81 20.94
CA ASP A 234 11.95 8.78 19.99
C ASP A 234 11.04 8.87 18.74
N ILE A 235 10.93 10.06 18.17
CA ILE A 235 10.30 10.28 16.88
C ILE A 235 11.30 9.87 15.78
N ARG A 236 10.98 8.83 15.03
CA ARG A 236 11.74 8.41 13.86
C ARG A 236 11.33 9.23 12.66
N VAL A 237 12.31 9.78 11.96
CA VAL A 237 12.10 10.67 10.81
C VAL A 237 12.55 9.98 9.54
N THR A 238 11.68 9.94 8.54
CA THR A 238 12.00 9.46 7.19
C THR A 238 11.71 10.55 6.18
N LEU A 239 12.73 10.97 5.44
CA LEU A 239 12.56 11.81 4.27
C LEU A 239 12.10 10.93 3.10
N LYS A 240 10.88 11.17 2.61
CA LYS A 240 10.28 10.39 1.53
C LYS A 240 10.60 10.96 0.16
N ASP A 241 10.40 12.26 -0.02
CA ASP A 241 10.65 12.94 -1.28
C ASP A 241 11.12 14.38 -1.07
N LEU A 242 11.99 14.83 -1.98
CA LEU A 242 12.45 16.22 -2.07
C LEU A 242 12.48 16.61 -3.55
N ASP A 243 11.60 17.50 -3.96
CA ASP A 243 11.50 17.93 -5.34
C ASP A 243 11.44 19.46 -5.43
N GLY A 244 12.56 20.06 -5.77
CA GLY A 244 12.72 21.52 -5.82
C GLY A 244 12.46 22.19 -4.47
N ILE A 245 11.27 22.74 -4.29
CA ILE A 245 10.83 23.43 -3.07
C ILE A 245 9.81 22.63 -2.26
N MET A 246 9.48 21.42 -2.71
CA MET A 246 8.58 20.50 -2.02
C MET A 246 9.36 19.44 -1.27
N CYS A 247 8.83 19.06 -0.11
CA CYS A 247 9.40 18.02 0.73
C CYS A 247 8.28 17.18 1.34
N SER A 248 8.42 15.86 1.29
CA SER A 248 7.54 14.91 1.98
C SER A 248 8.30 14.19 3.07
N VAL A 249 7.79 14.25 4.30
CA VAL A 249 8.42 13.65 5.50
C VAL A 249 7.41 12.77 6.21
N LYS A 250 7.86 11.61 6.65
CA LYS A 250 7.10 10.70 7.51
C LYS A 250 7.74 10.65 8.91
N LEU A 251 6.91 10.69 9.94
CA LEU A 251 7.29 10.55 11.33
C LEU A 251 6.58 9.33 11.93
N ASP A 252 7.34 8.34 12.41
CA ASP A 252 6.81 7.18 13.13
C ASP A 252 7.18 7.31 14.61
N TYR A 253 6.21 7.21 15.50
CA TYR A 253 6.44 7.32 16.94
C TYR A 253 5.33 6.63 17.76
N GLU A 254 5.58 6.49 19.02
CA GLU A 254 4.61 5.95 19.97
C GLU A 254 4.19 7.00 20.98
N VAL A 255 2.94 6.93 21.42
CA VAL A 255 2.44 7.72 22.54
C VAL A 255 1.77 6.81 23.56
N SER A 256 1.82 7.19 24.81
CA SER A 256 1.22 6.43 25.90
C SER A 256 0.27 7.29 26.73
N ARG A 257 -0.68 6.64 27.36
CA ARG A 257 -1.62 7.23 28.32
C ARG A 257 -1.82 6.27 29.48
N THR A 258 -2.06 6.79 30.68
CA THR A 258 -2.57 5.99 31.78
C THR A 258 -4.10 6.03 31.76
N GLY A 259 -4.75 4.89 31.59
CA GLY A 259 -6.21 4.73 31.59
C GLY A 259 -6.80 4.84 32.98
N GLU A 260 -8.14 4.65 33.10
CA GLU A 260 -8.89 4.79 34.36
C GLU A 260 -8.49 3.80 35.46
N ASP A 261 -8.01 2.61 35.08
CA ASP A 261 -7.60 1.54 35.99
C ASP A 261 -6.07 1.47 36.19
N ASP A 262 -5.35 2.59 36.03
CA ASP A 262 -3.88 2.64 36.02
C ASP A 262 -3.23 1.76 34.93
N ILE A 263 -4.00 1.30 33.95
CA ILE A 263 -3.52 0.53 32.81
C ILE A 263 -2.84 1.47 31.81
N GLN A 264 -1.63 1.13 31.41
CA GLN A 264 -0.93 1.85 30.35
C GLN A 264 -1.54 1.48 28.98
N GLU A 265 -2.05 2.47 28.29
CA GLU A 265 -2.45 2.38 26.90
C GLU A 265 -1.31 2.89 26.01
N LEU A 266 -0.96 2.13 24.98
CA LEU A 266 0.07 2.49 23.99
C LEU A 266 -0.60 2.68 22.65
N TYR A 267 -0.12 3.67 21.89
CA TYR A 267 -0.62 3.99 20.57
C TYR A 267 0.55 4.11 19.59
N GLU A 268 0.47 3.44 18.46
CA GLU A 268 1.35 3.66 17.32
C GLU A 268 0.81 4.82 16.50
N VAL A 269 1.70 5.73 16.11
CA VAL A 269 1.33 6.94 15.37
C VAL A 269 2.25 7.11 14.18
N GLU A 270 1.64 7.40 13.04
CA GLU A 270 2.32 7.80 11.82
C GLU A 270 1.81 9.17 11.39
N ASP A 271 2.68 10.17 11.34
CA ASP A 271 2.40 11.51 10.81
C ASP A 271 3.07 11.67 9.45
N SER A 272 2.32 12.05 8.43
CA SER A 272 2.80 12.36 7.09
C SER A 272 2.66 13.85 6.79
N TYR A 273 3.71 14.44 6.26
CA TYR A 273 3.80 15.86 5.94
C TYR A 273 4.18 16.07 4.49
N THR A 274 3.42 16.88 3.76
CA THR A 274 3.84 17.46 2.49
C THR A 274 3.96 18.96 2.65
N MET A 275 5.14 19.50 2.42
CA MET A 275 5.47 20.89 2.70
C MET A 275 6.05 21.57 1.49
N LYS A 276 5.80 22.88 1.40
CA LYS A 276 6.36 23.76 0.37
C LYS A 276 7.19 24.85 1.01
N TRP A 277 8.43 24.98 0.56
CA TRP A 277 9.31 26.08 0.93
C TRP A 277 9.01 27.36 0.14
N ASP A 278 8.94 28.48 0.83
CA ASP A 278 9.03 29.83 0.27
C ASP A 278 10.06 30.61 1.09
N SER A 279 10.75 31.55 0.49
CA SER A 279 11.79 32.36 1.16
C SER A 279 11.34 33.07 2.46
N ARG A 280 10.06 33.13 2.72
CA ARG A 280 9.46 33.80 3.89
C ARG A 280 8.91 32.83 4.92
N ARG A 281 8.41 31.64 4.49
CA ARG A 281 7.81 30.64 5.39
C ARG A 281 7.68 29.29 4.73
N ILE A 282 7.45 28.27 5.54
CA ILE A 282 7.03 26.94 5.11
C ILE A 282 5.49 26.91 5.05
N TYR A 283 4.94 26.38 3.96
CA TYR A 283 3.53 26.07 3.82
C TYR A 283 3.33 24.59 4.03
N LEU A 284 2.42 24.24 4.93
CA LEU A 284 1.92 22.89 5.06
C LEU A 284 0.88 22.68 3.96
N MET A 285 1.15 21.80 3.01
CA MET A 285 0.30 21.51 1.85
C MET A 285 -0.62 20.33 2.09
N ASP A 286 -0.15 19.35 2.87
CA ASP A 286 -0.92 18.21 3.33
C ASP A 286 -0.36 17.71 4.66
N PHE A 287 -1.24 17.22 5.51
CA PHE A 287 -0.93 16.58 6.77
C PHE A 287 -1.91 15.46 7.03
N GLU A 288 -1.40 14.31 7.42
CA GLU A 288 -2.20 13.15 7.78
C GLU A 288 -1.57 12.46 8.99
N ARG A 289 -2.40 12.11 9.98
CA ARG A 289 -2.01 11.32 11.15
C ARG A 289 -2.87 10.08 11.22
N ASN A 290 -2.24 8.91 11.25
CA ASN A 290 -2.86 7.64 11.56
C ASN A 290 -2.48 7.23 12.97
N THR A 291 -3.48 6.89 13.80
CA THR A 291 -3.28 6.50 15.21
C THR A 291 -3.99 5.20 15.47
N ASN A 292 -3.25 4.20 15.94
CA ASN A 292 -3.77 2.89 16.30
C ASN A 292 -3.40 2.55 17.73
N GLN A 293 -4.41 2.31 18.56
CA GLN A 293 -4.20 1.79 19.93
C GLN A 293 -3.69 0.35 19.84
N VAL A 294 -2.57 0.07 20.50
CA VAL A 294 -2.01 -1.29 20.55
C VAL A 294 -2.96 -2.20 21.35
N PHE A 295 -3.46 -3.22 20.67
CA PHE A 295 -4.38 -4.17 21.29
C PHE A 295 -3.64 -5.09 22.27
N SER A 296 -3.86 -4.89 23.57
CA SER A 296 -3.15 -5.61 24.63
C SER A 296 -3.62 -7.05 24.82
N GLY A 297 -4.81 -7.39 24.32
CA GLY A 297 -5.42 -8.70 24.54
C GLY A 297 -5.85 -8.98 25.98
N GLN A 298 -5.93 -7.95 26.84
CA GLN A 298 -6.35 -8.13 28.23
C GLN A 298 -7.82 -8.56 28.32
N LYS A 299 -8.15 -9.35 29.35
CA LYS A 299 -9.51 -9.90 29.55
C LYS A 299 -10.60 -8.83 29.59
N GLY A 300 -10.30 -7.66 30.16
CA GLY A 300 -11.23 -6.56 30.29
C GLY A 300 -11.73 -6.02 28.94
N LEU A 301 -11.00 -6.27 27.86
CA LEU A 301 -11.38 -5.88 26.50
C LEU A 301 -12.49 -6.75 25.89
N PHE A 302 -12.76 -7.93 26.49
CA PHE A 302 -13.80 -8.86 26.08
C PHE A 302 -14.99 -8.71 27.02
N SER A 303 -16.03 -7.99 26.61
CA SER A 303 -17.17 -7.73 27.50
C SER A 303 -18.47 -7.57 26.71
N GLY A 304 -19.50 -8.29 27.15
CA GLY A 304 -20.77 -8.34 26.45
C GLY A 304 -20.57 -8.84 25.02
N LYS A 305 -21.21 -8.20 24.07
CA LYS A 305 -21.09 -8.56 22.65
C LYS A 305 -19.97 -7.80 21.93
N ARG A 306 -18.82 -7.56 22.58
CA ARG A 306 -17.76 -6.70 22.03
C ARG A 306 -16.37 -7.17 22.42
N ILE A 307 -15.45 -7.06 21.47
CA ILE A 307 -14.01 -7.05 21.72
C ILE A 307 -13.52 -5.62 21.45
N MET A 308 -13.10 -4.93 22.48
CA MET A 308 -12.72 -3.52 22.42
C MET A 308 -11.35 -3.36 21.80
N LEU A 309 -11.27 -2.68 20.67
CA LEU A 309 -10.00 -2.38 19.97
C LEU A 309 -9.43 -1.00 20.34
N GLY A 310 -10.31 -0.08 20.75
CA GLY A 310 -9.90 1.28 21.12
C GLY A 310 -9.91 2.26 19.96
N VAL A 311 -9.02 3.27 20.02
CA VAL A 311 -8.79 4.22 18.92
C VAL A 311 -8.03 3.50 17.83
N SER A 312 -8.57 3.45 16.64
CA SER A 312 -7.93 2.80 15.49
C SER A 312 -8.35 3.45 14.17
N ASN A 313 -7.55 3.28 13.14
CA ASN A 313 -7.99 3.48 11.77
C ASN A 313 -8.79 2.24 11.34
N PRO A 314 -10.10 2.34 11.05
CA PRO A 314 -10.93 1.18 10.71
C PRO A 314 -10.46 0.46 9.43
N ASP A 315 -9.82 1.16 8.50
CA ASP A 315 -9.33 0.60 7.25
C ASP A 315 -8.18 -0.40 7.46
N GLU A 316 -7.56 -0.41 8.64
CA GLU A 316 -6.51 -1.35 9.01
C GLU A 316 -7.02 -2.58 9.79
N ILE A 317 -8.33 -2.63 10.12
CA ILE A 317 -8.93 -3.74 10.83
C ILE A 317 -9.52 -4.73 9.81
N ARG A 318 -9.22 -6.01 9.97
CA ARG A 318 -9.78 -7.09 9.16
C ARG A 318 -10.48 -8.08 10.06
N THR A 319 -11.64 -8.59 9.66
CA THR A 319 -12.41 -9.60 10.42
C THR A 319 -12.91 -10.69 9.49
N ALA A 320 -13.00 -11.91 10.02
CA ALA A 320 -13.67 -13.02 9.37
C ALA A 320 -14.35 -13.91 10.40
N LYS A 321 -15.52 -14.46 10.04
CA LYS A 321 -16.28 -15.39 10.89
C LYS A 321 -16.35 -16.77 10.26
N SER A 322 -16.46 -17.80 11.11
CA SER A 322 -16.78 -19.15 10.66
C SER A 322 -18.23 -19.22 10.13
N PRO A 323 -18.58 -20.22 9.31
CA PRO A 323 -19.94 -20.36 8.78
C PRO A 323 -21.04 -20.38 9.84
N SER A 324 -20.76 -20.96 11.02
CA SER A 324 -21.71 -20.95 12.16
C SER A 324 -21.74 -19.61 12.90
N GLY A 325 -20.76 -18.73 12.70
CA GLY A 325 -20.56 -17.52 13.49
C GLY A 325 -19.94 -17.74 14.88
N ASP A 326 -19.67 -18.98 15.29
CA ASP A 326 -19.19 -19.32 16.62
C ASP A 326 -17.71 -18.95 16.84
N CYS A 327 -16.92 -19.03 15.78
CA CYS A 327 -15.51 -18.66 15.77
C CYS A 327 -15.29 -17.45 14.88
N LEU A 328 -14.42 -16.55 15.31
CA LEU A 328 -14.03 -15.38 14.52
C LEU A 328 -12.51 -15.17 14.61
N ALA A 329 -11.95 -14.58 13.55
CA ALA A 329 -10.58 -14.09 13.53
C ALA A 329 -10.57 -12.61 13.17
N TYR A 330 -9.61 -11.87 13.72
CA TYR A 330 -9.44 -10.45 13.40
C TYR A 330 -7.98 -10.06 13.42
N VAL A 331 -7.62 -9.14 12.53
CA VAL A 331 -6.30 -8.51 12.46
C VAL A 331 -6.41 -7.12 13.04
N VAL A 332 -5.56 -6.80 13.98
CA VAL A 332 -5.42 -5.48 14.58
C VAL A 332 -3.94 -5.23 14.88
N ASN A 333 -3.43 -4.04 14.54
CA ASN A 333 -2.00 -3.70 14.65
C ASN A 333 -1.07 -4.74 13.97
N ARG A 334 -1.51 -5.35 12.86
CA ARG A 334 -0.79 -6.42 12.17
C ARG A 334 -0.58 -7.70 12.99
N ASP A 335 -1.38 -7.89 14.06
CA ASP A 335 -1.46 -9.11 14.84
C ASP A 335 -2.75 -9.86 14.52
N LEU A 336 -2.67 -11.17 14.34
CA LEU A 336 -3.83 -12.02 14.11
C LEU A 336 -4.32 -12.63 15.43
N TRP A 337 -5.57 -12.42 15.72
CA TRP A 337 -6.27 -13.01 16.84
C TRP A 337 -7.43 -13.91 16.37
N ALA A 338 -7.68 -14.97 17.09
CA ALA A 338 -8.88 -15.80 16.94
C ALA A 338 -9.66 -15.84 18.27
N PHE A 339 -10.99 -15.87 18.20
CA PHE A 339 -11.86 -15.96 19.36
C PHE A 339 -12.96 -16.99 19.14
N ASP A 340 -13.00 -18.00 20.01
CA ASP A 340 -14.07 -19.00 20.10
C ASP A 340 -15.10 -18.53 21.13
N GLN A 341 -16.28 -18.11 20.66
CA GLN A 341 -17.34 -17.57 21.49
C GLN A 341 -18.00 -18.61 22.40
N ASN A 342 -17.94 -19.90 22.04
CA ASN A 342 -18.50 -20.98 22.86
C ASN A 342 -17.60 -21.36 24.02
N ARG A 343 -16.28 -21.30 23.82
CA ARG A 343 -15.26 -21.63 24.82
C ARG A 343 -14.75 -20.41 25.58
N GLU A 344 -15.18 -19.22 25.16
CA GLU A 344 -14.65 -17.94 25.64
C GLU A 344 -13.11 -17.91 25.61
N HIS A 345 -12.53 -18.33 24.49
CA HIS A 345 -11.09 -18.50 24.31
C HIS A 345 -10.55 -17.63 23.21
N ALA A 346 -9.69 -16.67 23.58
CA ALA A 346 -8.96 -15.81 22.68
C ALA A 346 -7.52 -16.33 22.49
N VAL A 347 -7.07 -16.38 21.25
CA VAL A 347 -5.72 -16.82 20.90
C VAL A 347 -5.07 -15.76 20.03
N LYS A 348 -3.87 -15.29 20.41
CA LYS A 348 -3.01 -14.50 19.53
C LYS A 348 -2.30 -15.45 18.58
N VAL A 349 -2.91 -15.69 17.42
CA VAL A 349 -2.52 -16.74 16.48
C VAL A 349 -1.17 -16.46 15.84
N PHE A 350 -0.92 -15.18 15.48
CA PHE A 350 0.33 -14.76 14.85
C PHE A 350 0.67 -13.30 15.20
N SER A 351 1.96 -13.05 15.42
CA SER A 351 2.52 -11.71 15.60
C SER A 351 4.03 -11.75 15.38
N PHE A 352 4.58 -10.73 14.75
CA PHE A 352 6.02 -10.52 14.75
C PHE A 352 6.55 -9.88 16.03
N ARG A 353 5.67 -9.38 16.91
CA ARG A 353 6.05 -8.83 18.20
C ARG A 353 6.29 -9.94 19.22
N SER A 354 7.41 -9.86 19.95
CA SER A 354 7.85 -10.91 20.88
C SER A 354 7.76 -10.54 22.35
N GLY A 355 7.66 -9.27 22.70
CA GLY A 355 7.66 -8.84 24.08
C GLY A 355 7.55 -7.34 24.29
N VAL A 356 7.72 -6.90 25.53
CA VAL A 356 7.61 -5.49 25.94
C VAL A 356 8.73 -4.64 25.31
N ASP A 357 9.89 -5.23 25.04
CA ASP A 357 11.04 -4.58 24.40
C ASP A 357 11.22 -5.08 22.95
N ASP A 358 10.14 -5.16 22.19
CA ASP A 358 10.25 -5.43 20.77
C ASP A 358 11.00 -4.28 20.12
N GLY A 359 12.22 -4.59 19.67
CA GLY A 359 13.07 -3.63 18.98
C GLY A 359 12.39 -3.12 17.69
N LEU A 360 12.96 -2.08 17.13
CA LEU A 360 12.51 -1.43 15.90
C LEU A 360 12.21 -2.39 14.74
N ARG A 361 12.86 -3.57 14.74
CA ARG A 361 12.71 -4.60 13.70
C ARG A 361 11.37 -5.32 13.76
N SER A 362 10.97 -5.80 14.94
CA SER A 362 9.70 -6.55 15.10
C SER A 362 8.49 -5.68 14.83
N GLY A 363 8.59 -4.38 15.08
CA GLY A 363 7.54 -3.39 14.83
C GLY A 363 7.54 -2.80 13.41
N TYR A 364 8.43 -3.26 12.51
CA TYR A 364 8.46 -2.73 11.15
C TYR A 364 7.14 -2.97 10.41
N ASN A 365 6.58 -1.91 9.85
CA ASN A 365 5.19 -1.90 9.37
C ASN A 365 5.01 -2.31 7.89
N GLN A 366 6.07 -2.80 7.22
CA GLN A 366 6.01 -3.23 5.82
C GLN A 366 5.55 -4.69 5.66
N HIS A 367 4.52 -5.08 6.41
CA HIS A 367 3.84 -6.37 6.29
C HIS A 367 2.37 -6.25 6.68
N ASP A 368 1.56 -7.22 6.25
CA ASP A 368 0.15 -7.32 6.64
C ASP A 368 -0.28 -8.79 6.69
N ILE A 369 -1.49 -9.03 7.21
CA ILE A 369 -2.07 -10.37 7.35
C ILE A 369 -3.42 -10.40 6.64
N LYS A 370 -3.62 -11.39 5.75
CA LYS A 370 -4.94 -11.66 5.13
C LYS A 370 -5.51 -12.96 5.68
N ILE A 371 -6.69 -12.87 6.32
CA ILE A 371 -7.45 -14.05 6.76
C ILE A 371 -8.09 -14.67 5.52
N LEU A 372 -7.82 -15.94 5.27
CA LEU A 372 -8.36 -16.67 4.11
C LEU A 372 -9.60 -17.47 4.50
N SER A 373 -9.58 -18.12 5.66
CA SER A 373 -10.74 -18.86 6.15
C SER A 373 -10.73 -18.99 7.67
N VAL A 374 -11.92 -19.04 8.27
CA VAL A 374 -12.15 -19.41 9.67
C VAL A 374 -13.12 -20.58 9.68
N LYS A 375 -12.74 -21.69 10.32
CA LYS A 375 -13.55 -22.91 10.38
C LYS A 375 -14.35 -22.99 11.68
N ASP A 376 -15.45 -23.73 11.70
CA ASP A 376 -16.30 -23.89 12.89
C ASP A 376 -15.61 -24.59 14.07
N ASN A 377 -14.52 -25.32 13.80
CA ASN A 377 -13.68 -25.89 14.85
C ASN A 377 -12.68 -24.90 15.46
N GLY A 378 -12.59 -23.68 14.91
CA GLY A 378 -11.67 -22.63 15.32
C GLY A 378 -10.30 -22.64 14.63
N ASP A 379 -10.11 -23.47 13.58
CA ASP A 379 -8.92 -23.40 12.75
C ASP A 379 -8.98 -22.17 11.86
N VAL A 380 -7.81 -21.58 11.56
CA VAL A 380 -7.69 -20.37 10.74
C VAL A 380 -6.60 -20.58 9.69
N ASP A 381 -6.95 -20.35 8.43
CA ASP A 381 -6.01 -20.27 7.32
C ASP A 381 -5.74 -18.79 6.99
N PHE A 382 -4.47 -18.38 6.89
CA PHE A 382 -4.12 -16.99 6.67
C PHE A 382 -2.78 -16.82 5.95
N LEU A 383 -2.61 -15.66 5.30
CA LEU A 383 -1.34 -15.23 4.71
C LEU A 383 -0.69 -14.17 5.59
N VAL A 384 0.63 -14.24 5.72
CA VAL A 384 1.49 -13.13 6.13
C VAL A 384 2.28 -12.71 4.90
N TYR A 385 2.22 -11.46 4.50
CA TYR A 385 2.86 -10.98 3.29
C TYR A 385 3.53 -9.63 3.51
N GLY A 386 4.59 -9.40 2.78
CA GLY A 386 5.48 -8.25 2.95
C GLY A 386 6.83 -8.64 3.51
N TYR A 387 7.47 -7.73 4.25
CA TYR A 387 8.76 -7.95 4.88
C TYR A 387 8.63 -8.86 6.11
N MET A 388 9.43 -9.91 6.16
CA MET A 388 9.45 -10.85 7.28
C MET A 388 10.34 -10.27 8.38
N ASN A 389 9.72 -9.78 9.46
CA ASN A 389 10.41 -9.01 10.51
C ASN A 389 11.30 -9.87 11.39
N ARG A 390 11.07 -11.18 11.45
CA ARG A 390 11.82 -12.12 12.29
C ARG A 390 11.60 -13.57 11.81
N GLY A 391 12.25 -14.52 12.46
CA GLY A 391 12.18 -15.93 12.12
C GLY A 391 13.16 -16.33 11.01
N ILE A 392 13.02 -17.54 10.46
CA ILE A 392 13.96 -18.05 9.45
C ILE A 392 13.92 -17.28 8.12
N HIS A 393 12.82 -16.57 7.85
CA HIS A 393 12.66 -15.74 6.66
C HIS A 393 12.97 -14.26 6.91
N GLU A 394 13.54 -13.90 8.09
CA GLU A 394 13.87 -12.51 8.41
C GLU A 394 14.68 -11.86 7.28
N GLY A 395 14.28 -10.65 6.90
CA GLY A 395 14.93 -9.89 5.82
C GLY A 395 14.49 -10.30 4.40
N SER A 396 13.59 -11.25 4.26
CA SER A 396 12.96 -11.54 2.98
C SER A 396 11.63 -10.80 2.84
N LEU A 397 11.33 -10.30 1.64
CA LEU A 397 10.00 -9.84 1.29
C LEU A 397 9.32 -10.96 0.53
N GLY A 398 8.14 -11.38 0.99
CA GLY A 398 7.48 -12.56 0.42
C GLY A 398 6.05 -12.76 0.90
N VAL A 399 5.52 -13.93 0.58
CA VAL A 399 4.20 -14.40 1.01
C VAL A 399 4.37 -15.74 1.70
N ALA A 400 3.93 -15.83 2.95
CA ALA A 400 3.88 -17.05 3.74
C ALA A 400 2.43 -17.46 4.00
N MET A 401 2.10 -18.70 3.73
CA MET A 401 0.80 -19.30 4.07
C MET A 401 0.91 -20.08 5.36
N TYR A 402 0.09 -19.69 6.33
CA TYR A 402 0.01 -20.35 7.64
C TYR A 402 -1.36 -20.98 7.88
N GLN A 403 -1.36 -22.04 8.66
CA GLN A 403 -2.54 -22.68 9.17
C GLN A 403 -2.47 -22.78 10.70
N TYR A 404 -3.43 -22.23 11.40
CA TYR A 404 -3.62 -22.42 12.81
C TYR A 404 -4.58 -23.57 13.08
N SER A 405 -4.15 -24.54 13.89
CA SER A 405 -4.98 -25.64 14.42
C SER A 405 -5.42 -25.33 15.86
N SER A 406 -6.71 -25.17 16.07
CA SER A 406 -7.27 -24.91 17.39
C SER A 406 -7.14 -26.11 18.32
N GLN A 407 -7.20 -27.33 17.76
CA GLN A 407 -7.06 -28.59 18.52
C GLN A 407 -5.66 -28.74 19.09
N ASP A 408 -4.63 -28.50 18.29
CA ASP A 408 -3.23 -28.64 18.69
C ASP A 408 -2.70 -27.37 19.36
N ASN A 409 -3.41 -26.27 19.24
CA ASN A 409 -2.99 -24.91 19.55
C ASN A 409 -1.59 -24.64 18.95
N ALA A 410 -1.50 -24.78 17.65
CA ALA A 410 -0.26 -24.64 16.90
C ALA A 410 -0.48 -23.93 15.57
N THR A 411 0.44 -23.07 15.20
CA THR A 411 0.49 -22.41 13.90
C THR A 411 1.62 -23.03 13.06
N THR A 412 1.33 -23.44 11.85
CA THR A 412 2.27 -24.12 10.95
C THR A 412 2.33 -23.41 9.63
N GLU A 413 3.53 -23.09 9.16
CA GLU A 413 3.75 -22.62 7.80
C GLU A 413 3.58 -23.76 6.81
N ARG A 414 2.79 -23.51 5.77
CA ARG A 414 2.51 -24.46 4.71
C ARG A 414 3.31 -24.14 3.46
N PHE A 415 3.65 -22.87 3.27
CA PHE A 415 4.24 -22.38 2.04
C PHE A 415 4.94 -21.04 2.29
N PHE A 416 6.08 -20.83 1.65
CA PHE A 416 6.74 -19.52 1.59
C PHE A 416 7.28 -19.27 0.18
N THR A 417 7.05 -18.06 -0.34
CA THR A 417 7.63 -17.57 -1.59
C THR A 417 8.20 -16.18 -1.44
N PRO A 418 9.49 -15.94 -1.77
CA PRO A 418 10.03 -14.60 -1.87
C PRO A 418 9.51 -13.90 -3.13
N VAL A 419 9.32 -12.59 -3.04
CA VAL A 419 8.94 -11.72 -4.17
C VAL A 419 9.86 -10.52 -4.26
N THR A 420 9.99 -9.91 -5.45
CA THR A 420 10.79 -8.70 -5.70
C THR A 420 9.89 -7.53 -6.08
N LEU A 421 8.82 -7.34 -5.32
CA LEU A 421 7.92 -6.18 -5.39
C LEU A 421 8.12 -5.31 -4.15
N SER A 422 7.68 -4.05 -4.18
CA SER A 422 7.52 -3.32 -2.92
C SER A 422 6.36 -3.91 -2.11
N PHE A 423 6.35 -3.65 -0.80
CA PHE A 423 5.26 -4.14 0.05
C PHE A 423 3.90 -3.62 -0.42
N GLU A 424 3.83 -2.35 -0.79
CA GLU A 424 2.60 -1.70 -1.23
C GLU A 424 2.06 -2.32 -2.53
N MET A 425 2.94 -2.62 -3.49
CA MET A 425 2.55 -3.31 -4.73
C MET A 425 2.09 -4.74 -4.46
N LEU A 426 2.81 -5.45 -3.59
CA LEU A 426 2.41 -6.80 -3.19
C LEU A 426 1.07 -6.78 -2.46
N LYS A 427 0.83 -5.78 -1.61
CA LYS A 427 -0.44 -5.60 -0.90
C LYS A 427 -1.59 -5.40 -1.89
N GLU A 428 -1.41 -4.52 -2.89
CA GLU A 428 -2.39 -4.30 -3.96
C GLU A 428 -2.76 -5.63 -4.66
N ASP A 429 -1.77 -6.42 -5.04
CA ASP A 429 -1.98 -7.70 -5.72
C ASP A 429 -2.68 -8.75 -4.83
N ILE A 430 -2.22 -8.92 -3.58
CA ILE A 430 -2.80 -9.88 -2.62
C ILE A 430 -4.24 -9.49 -2.23
N GLU A 431 -4.54 -8.20 -2.10
CA GLU A 431 -5.89 -7.72 -1.82
C GLU A 431 -6.82 -7.99 -3.01
N GLN A 432 -6.32 -7.90 -4.25
CA GLN A 432 -7.08 -8.27 -5.46
C GLN A 432 -7.44 -9.75 -5.45
N LEU A 433 -6.47 -10.64 -5.25
CA LEU A 433 -6.73 -12.08 -5.25
C LEU A 433 -5.80 -12.83 -4.30
N ALA A 434 -6.36 -13.36 -3.23
CA ALA A 434 -5.80 -14.45 -2.46
C ALA A 434 -6.95 -15.29 -1.89
N HIS A 435 -6.99 -16.58 -2.24
CA HIS A 435 -8.08 -17.49 -1.90
C HIS A 435 -7.56 -18.92 -1.71
N VAL A 436 -8.08 -19.63 -0.72
CA VAL A 436 -7.86 -21.08 -0.54
C VAL A 436 -9.12 -21.82 -0.92
N GLY A 437 -9.06 -22.54 -2.02
CA GLY A 437 -10.15 -23.35 -2.49
C GLY A 437 -10.40 -24.61 -1.64
N THR A 438 -11.60 -25.13 -1.69
CA THR A 438 -11.97 -26.42 -1.03
C THR A 438 -11.22 -27.62 -1.61
N ASN A 439 -10.62 -27.43 -2.77
CA ASN A 439 -9.74 -28.41 -3.45
C ASN A 439 -8.30 -28.46 -2.90
N GLY A 440 -7.96 -27.64 -1.87
CA GLY A 440 -6.64 -27.56 -1.26
C GLY A 440 -5.61 -26.75 -2.06
N MET A 441 -6.08 -25.97 -3.04
CA MET A 441 -5.27 -25.04 -3.80
C MET A 441 -5.30 -23.64 -3.18
N LEU A 442 -4.15 -23.02 -3.07
CA LEU A 442 -4.01 -21.59 -2.80
C LEU A 442 -3.90 -20.84 -4.14
N TYR A 443 -4.80 -19.90 -4.37
CA TYR A 443 -4.74 -19.00 -5.51
C TYR A 443 -4.30 -17.62 -5.02
N LEU A 444 -3.27 -17.06 -5.65
CA LEU A 444 -2.81 -15.72 -5.30
C LEU A 444 -2.34 -14.95 -6.54
N MET A 445 -2.51 -13.63 -6.48
CA MET A 445 -1.95 -12.71 -7.47
C MET A 445 -0.62 -12.16 -6.94
N ALA A 446 0.39 -12.15 -7.80
CA ALA A 446 1.65 -11.47 -7.57
C ALA A 446 2.28 -11.09 -8.92
N ASP A 447 2.76 -9.86 -9.05
CA ASP A 447 3.36 -9.30 -10.29
C ASP A 447 2.48 -9.52 -11.54
N ARG A 448 1.18 -9.24 -11.40
CA ARG A 448 0.18 -9.38 -12.49
C ARG A 448 0.06 -10.79 -13.06
N ALA A 449 0.42 -11.77 -12.29
CA ALA A 449 0.18 -13.17 -12.59
C ALA A 449 -0.65 -13.81 -11.48
N VAL A 450 -1.52 -14.74 -11.85
CA VAL A 450 -2.27 -15.56 -10.89
C VAL A 450 -1.67 -16.95 -10.87
N TYR A 451 -1.29 -17.36 -9.67
CA TYR A 451 -0.72 -18.66 -9.38
C TYR A 451 -1.73 -19.54 -8.66
N GLY A 452 -1.82 -20.81 -9.03
CA GLY A 452 -2.49 -21.85 -8.26
C GLY A 452 -1.44 -22.78 -7.66
N ILE A 453 -1.40 -22.89 -6.33
CA ILE A 453 -0.40 -23.63 -5.57
C ILE A 453 -1.08 -24.76 -4.82
N ASP A 454 -0.66 -25.99 -5.02
CA ASP A 454 -1.12 -27.15 -4.25
C ASP A 454 -0.42 -27.16 -2.88
N LEU A 455 -1.18 -26.90 -1.82
CA LEU A 455 -0.66 -26.84 -0.45
C LEU A 455 -0.19 -28.20 0.11
N ASN A 456 -0.40 -29.31 -0.61
CA ASN A 456 0.07 -30.61 -0.18
C ASN A 456 1.42 -30.97 -0.82
N SER A 457 1.62 -30.61 -2.09
CA SER A 457 2.84 -30.93 -2.83
C SER A 457 3.80 -29.77 -2.99
N ASN A 458 3.35 -28.52 -2.72
CA ASN A 458 4.05 -27.27 -3.02
C ASN A 458 4.35 -27.08 -4.53
N GLU A 459 3.68 -27.85 -5.39
CA GLU A 459 3.72 -27.61 -6.82
C GLU A 459 2.80 -26.44 -7.18
N TYR A 460 3.19 -25.67 -8.20
CA TYR A 460 2.38 -24.54 -8.64
C TYR A 460 2.16 -24.56 -10.16
N MET A 461 1.08 -23.91 -10.58
CA MET A 461 0.77 -23.58 -11.96
C MET A 461 0.51 -22.09 -12.12
N VAL A 462 0.82 -21.56 -13.30
CA VAL A 462 0.41 -20.19 -13.68
C VAL A 462 -0.95 -20.30 -14.37
N LEU A 463 -1.99 -19.70 -13.76
CA LEU A 463 -3.35 -19.69 -14.33
C LEU A 463 -3.50 -18.62 -15.39
N ALA A 464 -2.97 -17.44 -15.09
CA ALA A 464 -2.97 -16.28 -15.97
C ALA A 464 -1.68 -15.50 -15.73
N ASP A 465 -1.09 -14.98 -16.77
CA ASP A 465 0.07 -14.09 -16.68
C ASP A 465 -0.15 -12.84 -17.55
N SER A 466 0.67 -11.84 -17.35
CA SER A 466 0.59 -10.60 -18.11
C SER A 466 -0.80 -9.96 -18.06
N LEU A 467 -1.45 -10.05 -16.89
CA LEU A 467 -2.76 -9.45 -16.66
C LEU A 467 -2.68 -7.93 -16.85
N VAL A 468 -3.65 -7.41 -17.58
CA VAL A 468 -3.79 -5.97 -17.80
C VAL A 468 -5.01 -5.44 -17.05
N GLU A 469 -4.90 -4.23 -16.53
CA GLU A 469 -6.00 -3.54 -15.87
C GLU A 469 -7.20 -3.40 -16.84
N GLY A 470 -8.41 -3.79 -16.37
CA GLY A 470 -9.60 -3.88 -17.22
C GLY A 470 -9.71 -5.18 -18.05
N GLY A 471 -8.70 -6.05 -18.03
CA GLY A 471 -8.69 -7.37 -18.68
C GLY A 471 -9.00 -8.53 -17.76
N TYR A 472 -9.25 -8.27 -16.46
CA TYR A 472 -9.63 -9.30 -15.49
C TYR A 472 -10.62 -8.76 -14.45
N ALA A 473 -11.28 -9.66 -13.74
CA ALA A 473 -12.17 -9.35 -12.64
C ALA A 473 -12.12 -10.47 -11.59
N VAL A 474 -12.28 -10.09 -10.32
CA VAL A 474 -12.33 -11.01 -9.17
C VAL A 474 -13.62 -10.75 -8.41
N SER A 475 -14.30 -11.80 -7.93
CA SER A 475 -15.48 -11.65 -7.10
C SER A 475 -15.12 -11.12 -5.71
N SER A 476 -16.05 -10.45 -5.03
CA SER A 476 -15.84 -9.85 -3.70
C SER A 476 -15.35 -10.85 -2.64
N ARG A 477 -15.73 -12.14 -2.77
CA ARG A 477 -15.26 -13.23 -1.91
C ARG A 477 -13.97 -13.89 -2.41
N SER A 478 -13.37 -13.38 -3.48
CA SER A 478 -12.21 -13.95 -4.16
C SER A 478 -12.38 -15.42 -4.59
N SER A 479 -13.60 -15.95 -4.63
CA SER A 479 -13.91 -17.34 -5.02
C SER A 479 -14.04 -17.53 -6.52
N ARG A 480 -14.13 -16.45 -7.31
CA ARG A 480 -14.25 -16.49 -8.77
C ARG A 480 -13.31 -15.50 -9.42
N PHE A 481 -12.68 -15.95 -10.49
CA PHE A 481 -11.72 -15.16 -11.26
C PHE A 481 -12.04 -15.26 -12.75
N ALA A 482 -12.11 -14.11 -13.41
CA ALA A 482 -12.31 -13.99 -14.84
C ALA A 482 -11.19 -13.20 -15.48
N TRP A 483 -10.69 -13.63 -16.66
CA TRP A 483 -9.61 -12.92 -17.36
C TRP A 483 -9.69 -13.13 -18.87
N GLN A 484 -9.20 -12.15 -19.62
CA GLN A 484 -9.00 -12.25 -21.06
C GLN A 484 -7.79 -13.14 -21.36
N GLU A 485 -7.88 -13.94 -22.43
CA GLU A 485 -6.79 -14.76 -22.91
C GLU A 485 -5.60 -13.95 -23.44
N SER A 486 -5.85 -12.73 -23.88
CA SER A 486 -4.86 -11.82 -24.48
C SER A 486 -4.67 -10.58 -23.62
N SER A 487 -3.45 -10.03 -23.58
CA SER A 487 -3.15 -8.72 -23.02
C SER A 487 -3.67 -7.56 -23.88
N ASP A 488 -4.14 -7.82 -25.11
CA ASP A 488 -4.84 -6.82 -25.93
C ASP A 488 -6.31 -6.70 -25.50
N LEU A 489 -6.59 -5.67 -24.67
CA LEU A 489 -7.93 -5.37 -24.16
C LEU A 489 -9.00 -5.25 -25.24
N TYR A 490 -8.61 -4.74 -26.39
CA TYR A 490 -9.53 -4.37 -27.47
C TYR A 490 -9.53 -5.38 -28.62
N GLY A 491 -8.85 -6.51 -28.45
CA GLY A 491 -8.76 -7.59 -29.42
C GLY A 491 -9.15 -8.97 -28.92
N ALA A 492 -9.31 -9.15 -27.59
CA ALA A 492 -9.53 -10.44 -26.97
C ALA A 492 -10.87 -11.07 -27.37
N GLY A 493 -10.82 -12.22 -28.02
CA GLY A 493 -12.00 -13.02 -28.45
C GLY A 493 -12.50 -14.02 -27.43
N VAL A 494 -11.78 -14.21 -26.31
CA VAL A 494 -12.06 -15.21 -25.28
C VAL A 494 -11.88 -14.61 -23.89
N VAL A 495 -12.83 -14.86 -23.01
CA VAL A 495 -12.71 -14.64 -21.56
C VAL A 495 -12.79 -16.00 -20.88
N HIS A 496 -11.85 -16.26 -19.98
CA HIS A 496 -11.88 -17.40 -19.07
C HIS A 496 -12.58 -17.00 -17.77
N LEU A 497 -13.43 -17.88 -17.26
CA LEU A 497 -14.07 -17.76 -15.95
C LEU A 497 -13.78 -19.03 -15.15
N MET A 498 -13.19 -18.88 -13.97
CA MET A 498 -12.84 -20.00 -13.09
C MET A 498 -13.49 -19.84 -11.73
N ASP A 499 -14.07 -20.93 -11.26
CA ASP A 499 -14.48 -21.11 -9.88
C ASP A 499 -13.28 -21.67 -9.10
N LEU A 500 -12.77 -20.89 -8.17
CA LEU A 500 -11.52 -21.21 -7.45
C LEU A 500 -11.72 -22.23 -6.33
N ASP A 501 -12.95 -22.41 -5.84
CA ASP A 501 -13.26 -23.44 -4.85
C ASP A 501 -13.20 -24.85 -5.48
N THR A 502 -13.73 -24.99 -6.68
CA THR A 502 -13.84 -26.28 -7.37
C THR A 502 -12.79 -26.51 -8.43
N GLY A 503 -12.09 -25.45 -8.87
CA GLY A 503 -11.15 -25.50 -9.99
C GLY A 503 -11.81 -25.59 -11.37
N VAL A 504 -13.14 -25.44 -11.46
CA VAL A 504 -13.86 -25.54 -12.73
C VAL A 504 -13.66 -24.27 -13.56
N LYS A 505 -13.09 -24.44 -14.75
CA LYS A 505 -12.87 -23.37 -15.73
C LYS A 505 -13.89 -23.45 -16.86
N ARG A 506 -14.39 -22.29 -17.27
CA ARG A 506 -15.26 -22.09 -18.44
C ARG A 506 -14.63 -21.07 -19.38
N GLU A 507 -14.95 -21.21 -20.66
CA GLU A 507 -14.58 -20.24 -21.70
C GLU A 507 -15.83 -19.55 -22.21
N ILE A 508 -15.79 -18.23 -22.27
CA ILE A 508 -16.83 -17.37 -22.84
C ILE A 508 -16.29 -16.86 -24.16
N THR A 509 -16.87 -17.34 -25.23
CA THR A 509 -16.47 -17.06 -26.60
C THR A 509 -17.67 -17.14 -27.53
N GLY A 510 -17.59 -16.52 -28.69
CA GLY A 510 -18.63 -16.62 -29.74
C GLY A 510 -18.35 -15.55 -30.81
N GLY A 511 -18.58 -15.86 -32.09
CA GLY A 511 -18.40 -14.93 -33.20
C GLY A 511 -16.98 -14.39 -33.40
N GLU A 512 -16.35 -14.66 -34.53
CA GLU A 512 -14.97 -14.24 -34.85
C GLU A 512 -14.73 -12.74 -34.78
N ASN A 513 -15.79 -11.94 -34.83
CA ASN A 513 -15.73 -10.47 -34.81
C ASN A 513 -16.05 -9.84 -33.46
N ASN A 514 -16.26 -10.65 -32.42
CA ASN A 514 -16.56 -10.13 -31.10
C ASN A 514 -15.29 -9.98 -30.23
N ILE A 515 -15.35 -9.02 -29.33
CA ILE A 515 -14.40 -8.76 -28.26
C ILE A 515 -15.16 -8.98 -26.97
N TYR A 516 -14.64 -9.77 -26.05
CA TYR A 516 -15.23 -10.06 -24.75
C TYR A 516 -14.41 -9.38 -23.66
N ARG A 517 -15.11 -8.63 -22.78
CA ARG A 517 -14.48 -7.87 -21.67
C ARG A 517 -15.04 -8.34 -20.33
N PRO A 518 -14.24 -8.83 -19.40
CA PRO A 518 -14.66 -9.02 -18.01
C PRO A 518 -14.87 -7.65 -17.37
N LEU A 519 -16.02 -7.43 -16.73
CA LEU A 519 -16.37 -6.12 -16.18
C LEU A 519 -16.47 -6.12 -14.67
N GLY A 520 -16.78 -7.28 -14.05
CA GLY A 520 -16.90 -7.38 -12.60
C GLY A 520 -17.84 -8.50 -12.19
N PHE A 521 -18.21 -8.47 -10.92
CA PHE A 521 -19.17 -9.39 -10.31
C PHE A 521 -20.17 -8.61 -9.46
N VAL A 522 -21.41 -9.09 -9.42
CA VAL A 522 -22.39 -8.72 -8.40
C VAL A 522 -22.64 -9.96 -7.56
N GLY A 523 -22.16 -9.96 -6.30
CA GLY A 523 -22.03 -11.19 -5.55
C GLY A 523 -21.15 -12.19 -6.31
N ASP A 524 -21.72 -13.34 -6.66
CA ASP A 524 -21.02 -14.36 -7.45
C ASP A 524 -21.45 -14.40 -8.92
N ASP A 525 -22.34 -13.51 -9.36
CA ASP A 525 -22.77 -13.42 -10.75
C ASP A 525 -21.78 -12.60 -11.57
N PHE A 526 -21.30 -13.19 -12.67
CA PHE A 526 -20.29 -12.60 -13.52
C PHE A 526 -20.88 -11.65 -14.56
N ILE A 527 -20.30 -10.44 -14.66
CA ILE A 527 -20.68 -9.40 -15.60
C ILE A 527 -19.63 -9.30 -16.69
N TYR A 528 -20.02 -9.40 -17.94
CA TYR A 528 -19.12 -9.20 -19.07
C TYR A 528 -19.78 -8.42 -20.21
N GLY A 529 -18.96 -7.75 -20.97
CA GLY A 529 -19.36 -6.96 -22.12
C GLY A 529 -18.94 -7.58 -23.44
N ILE A 530 -19.73 -7.33 -24.47
CA ILE A 530 -19.48 -7.77 -25.84
C ILE A 530 -19.40 -6.55 -26.75
N ALA A 531 -18.23 -6.35 -27.36
CA ALA A 531 -17.99 -5.34 -28.37
C ALA A 531 -17.75 -5.99 -29.74
N ARG A 532 -17.80 -5.22 -30.81
CA ARG A 532 -17.45 -5.67 -32.17
C ARG A 532 -16.11 -5.06 -32.59
N LYS A 533 -15.23 -5.83 -33.21
CA LYS A 533 -13.96 -5.37 -33.75
C LYS A 533 -14.12 -4.18 -34.72
N GLY A 534 -15.24 -4.15 -35.48
CA GLY A 534 -15.56 -3.05 -36.39
C GLY A 534 -16.06 -1.77 -35.70
N ASP A 535 -16.44 -1.85 -34.42
CA ASP A 535 -16.97 -0.73 -33.65
C ASP A 535 -15.94 -0.11 -32.69
N VAL A 536 -14.66 -0.51 -32.76
CA VAL A 536 -13.58 0.07 -31.94
C VAL A 536 -13.51 1.58 -32.20
N TRP A 537 -13.54 2.35 -31.10
CA TRP A 537 -13.45 3.81 -31.17
C TRP A 537 -12.02 4.26 -31.37
N VAL A 538 -11.76 4.85 -32.53
CA VAL A 538 -10.46 5.40 -32.87
C VAL A 538 -10.55 6.92 -32.93
N GLN A 539 -9.65 7.60 -32.24
CA GLN A 539 -9.56 9.07 -32.25
C GLN A 539 -8.11 9.48 -32.57
N ASN A 540 -7.93 10.29 -33.58
CA ASN A 540 -6.61 10.75 -34.05
C ASN A 540 -5.61 9.59 -34.30
N GLY A 541 -6.10 8.48 -34.88
CA GLY A 541 -5.30 7.30 -35.17
C GLY A 541 -4.99 6.40 -33.98
N ARG A 542 -5.50 6.73 -32.79
CA ARG A 542 -5.29 5.98 -31.54
C ARG A 542 -6.57 5.33 -31.07
N THR A 543 -6.48 4.09 -30.64
CA THR A 543 -7.61 3.37 -30.01
C THR A 543 -7.97 4.09 -28.71
N LYS A 544 -9.24 4.43 -28.56
CA LYS A 544 -9.78 5.05 -27.36
C LYS A 544 -10.49 4.04 -26.48
N ASP A 545 -11.35 3.22 -27.09
CA ASP A 545 -12.13 2.20 -26.40
C ASP A 545 -12.68 1.17 -27.40
N ALA A 546 -13.21 0.05 -26.89
CA ALA A 546 -14.03 -0.90 -27.64
C ALA A 546 -15.47 -0.86 -27.07
N PRO A 547 -16.34 0.06 -27.56
CA PRO A 547 -17.68 0.22 -27.03
C PRO A 547 -18.49 -1.06 -27.13
N MET A 548 -19.09 -1.48 -26.01
CA MET A 548 -19.83 -2.71 -25.90
C MET A 548 -21.28 -2.48 -26.34
N TYR A 549 -21.76 -3.28 -27.27
CA TYR A 549 -23.16 -3.21 -27.72
C TYR A 549 -24.09 -4.03 -26.82
N ARG A 550 -23.53 -4.97 -26.03
CA ARG A 550 -24.28 -5.84 -25.13
C ARG A 550 -23.51 -6.08 -23.83
N ILE A 551 -24.22 -6.08 -22.72
CA ILE A 551 -23.76 -6.55 -21.40
C ILE A 551 -24.58 -7.78 -21.02
N GLU A 552 -23.89 -8.82 -20.54
CA GLU A 552 -24.51 -10.04 -20.05
C GLU A 552 -24.11 -10.32 -18.62
N ILE A 553 -25.08 -10.80 -17.81
CA ILE A 553 -24.86 -11.25 -16.43
C ILE A 553 -25.08 -12.75 -16.40
N MET A 554 -24.09 -13.50 -15.96
CA MET A 554 -24.07 -14.94 -15.89
C MET A 554 -24.05 -15.43 -14.45
N ASP A 555 -25.00 -16.28 -14.07
CA ASP A 555 -25.03 -16.89 -12.74
C ASP A 555 -23.94 -17.95 -12.53
N GLN A 556 -23.87 -18.48 -11.30
CA GLN A 556 -22.91 -19.53 -10.95
C GLN A 556 -23.07 -20.83 -11.77
N SER A 557 -24.30 -21.14 -12.24
CA SER A 557 -24.57 -22.31 -13.08
C SER A 557 -24.06 -22.14 -14.52
N GLY A 558 -23.74 -20.91 -14.92
CA GLY A 558 -23.35 -20.52 -16.28
C GLY A 558 -24.53 -20.15 -17.17
N LYS A 559 -25.69 -19.88 -16.58
CA LYS A 559 -26.88 -19.38 -17.29
C LYS A 559 -26.84 -17.87 -17.35
N ILE A 560 -27.18 -17.29 -18.51
CA ILE A 560 -27.41 -15.84 -18.66
C ILE A 560 -28.72 -15.50 -17.97
N VAL A 561 -28.64 -14.69 -16.91
CA VAL A 561 -29.80 -14.25 -16.12
C VAL A 561 -30.29 -12.87 -16.55
N LYS A 562 -29.43 -12.09 -17.19
CA LYS A 562 -29.75 -10.76 -17.69
C LYS A 562 -28.95 -10.44 -18.95
N GLU A 563 -29.63 -9.88 -19.93
CA GLU A 563 -29.02 -9.25 -21.11
C GLU A 563 -29.44 -7.77 -21.15
N TYR A 564 -28.49 -6.91 -21.47
CA TYR A 564 -28.72 -5.49 -21.70
C TYR A 564 -28.19 -5.12 -23.09
N GLU A 565 -29.11 -4.87 -24.01
CA GLU A 565 -28.82 -4.45 -25.38
C GLU A 565 -29.93 -3.49 -25.84
N HIS A 566 -29.54 -2.37 -26.40
CA HIS A 566 -30.45 -1.39 -26.96
C HIS A 566 -29.98 -0.91 -28.33
N GLU A 567 -30.89 -0.68 -29.24
CA GLU A 567 -30.59 -0.22 -30.59
C GLU A 567 -29.84 1.14 -30.54
N ASN A 568 -28.71 1.23 -31.18
CA ASN A 568 -27.84 2.41 -31.29
C ASN A 568 -27.35 2.96 -29.92
N VAL A 569 -27.35 2.14 -28.87
CA VAL A 569 -26.75 2.45 -27.57
C VAL A 569 -25.56 1.54 -27.37
N TYR A 570 -24.44 2.12 -26.97
CA TYR A 570 -23.20 1.43 -26.66
C TYR A 570 -22.78 1.78 -25.23
N ILE A 571 -22.08 0.89 -24.58
CA ILE A 571 -21.57 1.06 -23.23
C ILE A 571 -20.05 1.27 -23.31
N ALA A 572 -19.58 2.41 -22.85
CA ALA A 572 -18.15 2.73 -22.78
C ALA A 572 -17.52 2.21 -21.50
N ASP A 573 -18.23 2.39 -20.37
CA ASP A 573 -17.72 2.00 -19.06
C ASP A 573 -18.80 1.40 -18.18
N VAL A 574 -18.37 0.51 -17.27
CA VAL A 574 -19.25 -0.16 -16.30
C VAL A 574 -18.56 -0.13 -14.94
N SER A 575 -19.23 0.44 -13.95
CA SER A 575 -18.85 0.30 -12.55
C SER A 575 -19.88 -0.45 -11.76
N VAL A 576 -19.43 -1.28 -10.84
CA VAL A 576 -20.29 -2.11 -9.98
C VAL A 576 -20.17 -1.59 -8.56
N ASP A 577 -21.30 -1.28 -7.94
CA ASP A 577 -21.41 -0.83 -6.57
C ASP A 577 -22.52 -1.62 -5.88
N ASP A 578 -22.17 -2.34 -4.81
CA ASP A 578 -23.06 -3.23 -4.04
C ASP A 578 -24.00 -4.07 -4.91
N SER A 579 -25.24 -3.62 -5.08
CA SER A 579 -26.29 -4.25 -5.88
C SER A 579 -26.61 -3.54 -7.19
N ARG A 580 -25.77 -2.58 -7.59
CA ARG A 580 -26.00 -1.74 -8.76
C ARG A 580 -24.88 -1.84 -9.76
N ILE A 581 -25.25 -1.86 -11.02
CA ILE A 581 -24.32 -1.80 -12.15
C ILE A 581 -24.58 -0.48 -12.87
N HIS A 582 -23.65 0.44 -12.78
CA HIS A 582 -23.74 1.74 -13.45
C HIS A 582 -23.14 1.64 -14.85
N LEU A 583 -23.89 2.10 -15.83
CA LEU A 583 -23.54 2.03 -17.25
C LEU A 583 -23.32 3.44 -17.80
N THR A 584 -22.14 3.71 -18.30
CA THR A 584 -21.86 4.94 -19.07
C THR A 584 -22.17 4.69 -20.53
N GLN A 585 -23.26 5.30 -21.01
CA GLN A 585 -23.77 5.09 -22.36
C GLN A 585 -23.23 6.13 -23.34
N ILE A 586 -22.95 5.66 -24.53
CA ILE A 586 -22.55 6.48 -25.70
C ILE A 586 -23.39 6.06 -26.91
N SER A 587 -23.49 6.92 -27.89
CA SER A 587 -24.15 6.63 -29.16
C SER A 587 -23.23 6.88 -30.34
N LYS A 588 -23.37 6.08 -31.39
CA LYS A 588 -22.55 6.20 -32.61
C LYS A 588 -22.91 7.48 -33.37
N SER A 589 -21.93 8.33 -33.64
CA SER A 589 -22.11 9.59 -34.35
C SER A 589 -21.51 9.56 -35.78
N GLY A 590 -20.74 8.55 -36.11
CA GLY A 590 -20.08 8.33 -37.40
C GLY A 590 -19.37 6.98 -37.42
N ASP A 591 -18.60 6.70 -38.46
CA ASP A 591 -17.80 5.49 -38.50
C ASP A 591 -16.67 5.59 -37.45
N GLN A 592 -16.59 4.63 -36.55
CA GLN A 592 -15.62 4.60 -35.43
C GLN A 592 -15.60 5.85 -34.52
N SER A 593 -16.69 6.63 -34.48
CA SER A 593 -16.82 7.80 -33.63
C SER A 593 -18.10 7.77 -32.80
N TYR A 594 -18.03 8.24 -31.55
CA TYR A 594 -19.10 8.18 -30.57
C TYR A 594 -19.23 9.50 -29.82
N VAL A 595 -20.41 9.74 -29.29
CA VAL A 595 -20.72 10.88 -28.42
C VAL A 595 -21.38 10.41 -27.15
N ALA A 596 -21.16 11.12 -26.06
CA ALA A 596 -21.82 10.83 -24.78
C ALA A 596 -23.34 10.84 -24.95
N PHE A 597 -24.03 9.88 -24.34
CA PHE A 597 -25.49 9.76 -24.42
C PHE A 597 -26.12 10.01 -23.05
N LYS A 598 -26.10 9.02 -22.15
CA LYS A 598 -26.63 9.15 -20.78
C LYS A 598 -25.95 8.14 -19.85
N GLN A 599 -26.28 8.21 -18.58
CA GLN A 599 -26.00 7.14 -17.62
C GLN A 599 -27.27 6.31 -17.40
N ASP A 600 -27.09 5.01 -17.16
CA ASP A 600 -28.16 4.09 -16.81
C ASP A 600 -27.69 3.17 -15.66
N THR A 601 -28.63 2.51 -14.99
CA THR A 601 -28.30 1.65 -13.85
C THR A 601 -29.13 0.37 -13.90
N ILE A 602 -28.47 -0.77 -13.78
CA ILE A 602 -29.12 -2.06 -13.56
C ILE A 602 -29.11 -2.31 -12.05
N VAL A 603 -30.30 -2.52 -11.47
CA VAL A 603 -30.44 -2.90 -10.07
C VAL A 603 -30.53 -4.42 -9.98
N CYS A 604 -29.66 -5.02 -9.17
CA CYS A 604 -29.65 -6.45 -8.87
C CYS A 604 -30.33 -6.68 -7.52
N ASN A 605 -31.32 -7.58 -7.49
CA ASN A 605 -32.09 -7.86 -6.27
C ASN A 605 -31.42 -8.89 -5.35
N GLN A 606 -30.10 -8.96 -5.34
CA GLN A 606 -29.38 -9.77 -4.37
C GLN A 606 -29.18 -8.94 -3.10
N GLU A 607 -29.56 -9.50 -1.94
CA GLU A 607 -29.11 -8.97 -0.66
C GLU A 607 -27.61 -9.25 -0.59
N LEU A 608 -26.81 -8.21 -0.83
CA LEU A 608 -25.38 -8.28 -0.55
C LEU A 608 -25.21 -8.23 0.96
N THR A 609 -24.57 -9.22 1.51
CA THR A 609 -23.99 -9.12 2.82
C THR A 609 -22.85 -8.12 2.69
N ASP A 610 -22.93 -7.01 3.43
CA ASP A 610 -21.91 -5.96 3.48
C ASP A 610 -20.54 -6.61 3.73
N GLY A 611 -19.63 -6.55 2.74
CA GLY A 611 -18.47 -7.45 2.68
C GLY A 611 -17.27 -7.03 3.51
N GLU A 612 -17.07 -5.78 3.91
CA GLU A 612 -15.78 -5.38 4.51
C GLU A 612 -15.87 -4.76 5.91
N MET A 613 -17.03 -4.35 6.37
CA MET A 613 -17.24 -3.88 7.76
C MET A 613 -18.13 -4.82 8.58
N GLU A 614 -18.35 -6.04 8.10
CA GLU A 614 -19.17 -7.03 8.80
C GLU A 614 -18.49 -7.44 10.11
N GLY A 615 -19.05 -6.97 11.22
CA GLY A 615 -18.55 -7.27 12.54
C GLY A 615 -17.71 -6.20 13.22
N ILE A 616 -17.47 -5.03 12.58
CA ILE A 616 -16.85 -3.88 13.25
C ILE A 616 -17.90 -2.85 13.60
N GLY A 617 -17.93 -2.47 14.87
CA GLY A 617 -18.75 -1.38 15.35
C GLY A 617 -17.94 -0.29 16.00
N TRP A 618 -18.59 0.82 16.33
CA TRP A 618 -17.97 1.90 17.09
C TRP A 618 -18.96 2.50 18.08
N TYR A 619 -18.46 3.13 19.13
CA TYR A 619 -19.24 3.99 19.98
C TYR A 619 -18.45 5.25 20.37
N ALA A 620 -19.17 6.31 20.70
CA ALA A 620 -18.55 7.56 21.09
C ALA A 620 -18.19 7.57 22.58
N SER A 621 -16.99 8.10 22.90
CA SER A 621 -16.59 8.46 24.27
C SER A 621 -16.23 9.94 24.34
N GLU A 622 -16.27 10.52 25.56
CA GLU A 622 -16.01 11.94 25.73
C GLU A 622 -14.53 12.30 25.49
N ASP A 623 -13.61 11.40 25.86
CA ASP A 623 -12.16 11.62 25.83
C ASP A 623 -11.47 11.05 24.58
N ARG A 624 -11.98 9.96 24.04
CA ARG A 624 -11.35 9.21 22.93
C ARG A 624 -12.12 9.29 21.64
N ARG A 625 -13.30 9.90 21.63
CA ARG A 625 -14.20 10.03 20.48
C ARG A 625 -14.69 8.68 19.99
N LYS A 626 -14.45 8.27 18.73
CA LYS A 626 -14.81 6.93 18.25
C LYS A 626 -13.85 5.88 18.82
N LEU A 627 -14.43 4.87 19.48
CA LEU A 627 -13.75 3.65 19.87
C LEU A 627 -14.31 2.49 19.07
N TYR A 628 -13.44 1.77 18.41
CA TYR A 628 -13.81 0.64 17.59
C TYR A 628 -13.84 -0.67 18.37
N PHE A 629 -14.68 -1.59 17.95
CA PHE A 629 -14.80 -2.91 18.53
C PHE A 629 -15.21 -3.95 17.49
N VAL A 630 -14.82 -5.21 17.72
CA VAL A 630 -15.35 -6.34 16.96
C VAL A 630 -16.66 -6.78 17.60
N GLN A 631 -17.72 -6.90 16.79
CA GLN A 631 -19.06 -7.31 17.22
C GLN A 631 -19.13 -8.83 17.38
N LEU A 632 -19.56 -9.28 18.55
CA LEU A 632 -19.81 -10.68 18.86
C LEU A 632 -21.29 -11.03 18.73
N ASP A 633 -21.59 -12.27 18.36
CA ASP A 633 -22.95 -12.78 18.34
C ASP A 633 -23.42 -13.22 19.73
N LYS A 634 -22.49 -13.66 20.60
CA LYS A 634 -22.71 -14.10 21.97
C LYS A 634 -22.06 -13.16 22.98
N ASP A 635 -22.63 -13.12 24.19
CA ASP A 635 -22.03 -12.34 25.28
C ASP A 635 -20.74 -13.01 25.79
N ALA A 636 -19.65 -12.26 25.85
CA ALA A 636 -18.42 -12.65 26.50
C ALA A 636 -18.39 -12.12 27.97
N VAL A 637 -17.94 -12.93 28.91
CA VAL A 637 -17.76 -12.52 30.31
C VAL A 637 -16.27 -12.39 30.58
N SER A 638 -15.78 -11.19 30.78
CA SER A 638 -14.35 -10.87 30.89
C SER A 638 -13.56 -11.78 31.84
N ARG A 639 -14.12 -12.13 33.01
CA ARG A 639 -13.48 -13.01 33.99
C ARG A 639 -13.29 -14.46 33.50
N ASP A 640 -14.16 -14.90 32.57
CA ASP A 640 -14.20 -16.29 32.09
C ASP A 640 -13.36 -16.47 30.83
N VAL A 641 -13.01 -15.36 30.12
CA VAL A 641 -12.19 -15.39 28.92
C VAL A 641 -10.79 -15.93 29.22
N LYS A 642 -10.40 -16.93 28.46
CA LYS A 642 -9.05 -17.49 28.48
C LYS A 642 -8.25 -16.88 27.35
N ILE A 643 -7.03 -16.43 27.63
CA ILE A 643 -6.13 -15.85 26.65
C ILE A 643 -4.91 -16.76 26.55
N SER A 644 -4.50 -17.05 25.31
CA SER A 644 -3.34 -17.90 25.05
C SER A 644 -2.64 -17.52 23.75
N VAL A 645 -1.48 -18.15 23.52
CA VAL A 645 -0.77 -18.16 22.25
C VAL A 645 -0.60 -19.63 21.82
N PRO A 646 -0.27 -19.89 20.55
CA PRO A 646 0.08 -21.21 20.10
C PRO A 646 1.22 -21.81 20.92
N LYS A 647 1.12 -23.10 21.25
CA LYS A 647 2.16 -23.86 21.97
C LYS A 647 3.40 -24.04 21.12
N LYS A 648 3.20 -24.17 19.83
CA LYS A 648 4.23 -24.17 18.80
C LYS A 648 3.92 -23.04 17.86
N VAL A 649 4.87 -22.17 17.68
CA VAL A 649 4.75 -21.06 16.76
C VAL A 649 5.31 -21.51 15.44
N ALA A 650 4.56 -21.14 14.40
CA ALA A 650 4.98 -21.18 13.03
C ALA A 650 6.13 -22.13 12.75
N TYR A 651 5.84 -23.38 12.49
CA TYR A 651 6.85 -24.26 11.94
C TYR A 651 7.19 -23.74 10.55
N GLU A 652 8.15 -22.85 10.52
CA GLU A 652 8.66 -22.32 9.27
C GLU A 652 9.31 -23.46 8.50
N THR A 653 8.96 -23.57 7.22
CA THR A 653 9.59 -24.54 6.33
C THR A 653 10.87 -23.97 5.72
N THR A 654 11.88 -24.80 5.56
CA THR A 654 13.07 -24.45 4.79
C THR A 654 12.86 -24.56 3.28
N GLU A 655 11.72 -25.09 2.85
CA GLU A 655 11.36 -25.17 1.44
C GLU A 655 10.82 -23.82 0.96
N VAL A 656 11.54 -23.22 0.05
CA VAL A 656 11.18 -21.96 -0.62
C VAL A 656 10.69 -22.27 -2.02
N VAL A 657 9.50 -21.83 -2.36
CA VAL A 657 8.93 -21.99 -3.70
C VAL A 657 9.15 -20.70 -4.48
N GLU A 658 10.00 -20.72 -5.49
CA GLU A 658 10.19 -19.58 -6.38
C GLU A 658 9.10 -19.53 -7.44
N LEU A 659 8.14 -18.62 -7.30
CA LEU A 659 7.13 -18.39 -8.33
C LEU A 659 7.76 -17.67 -9.52
N LYS A 660 7.63 -18.27 -10.71
CA LYS A 660 8.14 -17.68 -11.97
C LYS A 660 6.95 -17.46 -12.90
N GLY A 661 6.61 -16.20 -13.13
CA GLY A 661 5.71 -15.81 -14.21
C GLY A 661 6.42 -15.87 -15.57
N ASN A 662 5.67 -15.96 -16.64
CA ASN A 662 6.21 -15.82 -17.97
C ASN A 662 6.48 -14.33 -18.25
N ALA A 663 7.71 -13.89 -18.11
CA ALA A 663 8.16 -12.50 -18.24
C ALA A 663 7.93 -11.87 -19.64
N ARG A 664 6.85 -12.18 -20.36
CA ARG A 664 6.67 -11.87 -21.77
C ARG A 664 6.12 -10.48 -22.08
N ASN A 665 5.53 -9.75 -21.14
CA ASN A 665 5.04 -8.40 -21.41
C ASN A 665 5.33 -7.46 -20.25
N GLN A 666 6.41 -6.71 -20.39
CA GLN A 666 6.65 -5.53 -19.59
C GLN A 666 5.81 -4.37 -20.15
N GLU A 667 4.50 -4.42 -19.91
CA GLU A 667 3.65 -3.26 -20.15
C GLU A 667 4.16 -2.07 -19.33
N ASN A 668 4.13 -0.88 -19.87
CA ASN A 668 4.46 0.31 -19.09
C ASN A 668 3.39 0.52 -18.03
N ARG A 669 3.83 0.59 -16.79
CA ARG A 669 2.99 0.93 -15.65
C ARG A 669 3.54 2.20 -15.01
N PHE A 670 2.65 3.04 -14.54
CA PHE A 670 2.94 4.29 -13.87
C PHE A 670 2.52 4.17 -12.44
N TYR A 671 3.34 4.69 -11.54
CA TYR A 671 3.10 4.59 -10.10
C TYR A 671 2.94 5.99 -9.53
N ALA A 672 1.86 6.19 -8.79
CA ALA A 672 1.54 7.44 -8.13
C ALA A 672 2.00 7.41 -6.67
N TYR A 673 2.70 8.44 -6.25
CA TYR A 673 3.11 8.67 -4.87
C TYR A 673 2.69 10.07 -4.43
N GLY A 674 2.28 10.21 -3.17
CA GLY A 674 1.92 11.50 -2.59
C GLY A 674 1.59 11.35 -1.11
N GLY A 675 1.70 12.42 -0.31
CA GLY A 675 1.45 12.37 1.12
C GLY A 675 2.35 11.35 1.86
N SER A 676 3.57 11.10 1.35
CA SER A 676 4.51 10.10 1.86
C SER A 676 4.14 8.63 1.60
N HIS A 677 3.08 8.36 0.83
CA HIS A 677 2.56 7.01 0.56
C HIS A 677 2.54 6.68 -0.93
N TYR A 678 2.49 5.39 -1.22
CA TYR A 678 2.07 4.86 -2.51
C TYR A 678 0.55 4.99 -2.63
N LEU A 679 0.08 5.54 -3.76
CA LEU A 679 -1.34 5.81 -3.99
C LEU A 679 -1.99 4.81 -4.97
N GLY A 680 -1.17 4.08 -5.72
CA GLY A 680 -1.63 3.10 -6.70
C GLY A 680 -0.80 3.10 -7.96
N GLY A 681 -0.94 2.04 -8.76
CA GLY A 681 -0.33 1.91 -10.06
C GLY A 681 -1.37 1.72 -11.16
N SER A 682 -1.16 2.36 -12.32
CA SER A 682 -2.02 2.20 -13.49
C SER A 682 -1.20 2.08 -14.77
N ARG A 683 -1.76 1.39 -15.77
CA ARG A 683 -1.24 1.42 -17.15
C ARG A 683 -1.47 2.77 -17.82
N SER A 684 -2.47 3.51 -17.36
CA SER A 684 -2.80 4.84 -17.83
C SER A 684 -1.98 5.88 -17.08
N PHE A 685 -1.17 6.64 -17.82
CA PHE A 685 -0.45 7.80 -17.24
C PHE A 685 -1.44 8.82 -16.65
N THR A 686 -2.56 9.05 -17.31
CA THR A 686 -3.58 10.01 -16.87
C THR A 686 -4.20 9.59 -15.53
N ASP A 687 -4.47 8.28 -15.32
CA ASP A 687 -5.06 7.79 -14.08
C ASP A 687 -4.05 7.87 -12.93
N ALA A 688 -2.80 7.45 -13.16
CA ALA A 688 -1.74 7.61 -12.16
C ALA A 688 -1.51 9.09 -11.80
N LEU A 689 -1.56 9.99 -12.81
CA LEU A 689 -1.45 11.42 -12.59
C LEU A 689 -2.62 11.96 -11.77
N ALA A 690 -3.84 11.50 -12.01
CA ALA A 690 -5.02 11.92 -11.23
C ALA A 690 -4.86 11.57 -9.75
N LEU A 691 -4.39 10.36 -9.43
CA LEU A 691 -4.09 9.95 -8.05
C LEU A 691 -3.04 10.87 -7.40
N ALA A 692 -1.93 11.15 -8.10
CA ALA A 692 -0.85 11.97 -7.57
C ALA A 692 -1.22 13.46 -7.45
N TYR A 693 -2.10 13.96 -8.31
CA TYR A 693 -2.40 15.40 -8.44
C TYR A 693 -2.96 16.00 -7.18
N ASP A 694 -3.96 15.35 -6.56
CA ASP A 694 -4.67 15.86 -5.38
C ASP A 694 -3.80 15.81 -4.12
N LYS A 695 -2.87 14.85 -4.05
CA LYS A 695 -1.92 14.66 -2.94
C LYS A 695 -0.58 15.41 -3.13
N MET A 696 -0.51 16.38 -4.06
CA MET A 696 0.71 17.13 -4.37
C MET A 696 1.92 16.25 -4.70
N GLY A 697 1.64 15.10 -5.32
CA GLY A 697 2.58 14.00 -5.47
C GLY A 697 3.37 14.00 -6.77
N VAL A 698 3.97 12.84 -7.03
CA VAL A 698 4.77 12.53 -8.22
C VAL A 698 4.24 11.27 -8.90
N VAL A 699 4.46 11.17 -10.21
CA VAL A 699 4.26 9.95 -10.98
C VAL A 699 5.62 9.43 -11.42
N THR A 700 5.86 8.15 -11.21
CA THR A 700 7.07 7.47 -11.67
C THR A 700 6.74 6.45 -12.76
N ASP A 701 7.75 6.09 -13.53
CA ASP A 701 7.70 4.96 -14.45
C ASP A 701 8.00 3.62 -13.74
N LYS A 702 8.08 2.54 -14.51
CA LYS A 702 8.44 1.19 -14.01
C LYS A 702 9.84 1.11 -13.39
N ASN A 703 10.73 2.04 -13.70
CA ASN A 703 12.09 2.13 -13.17
C ASN A 703 12.16 3.01 -11.92
N GLN A 704 11.02 3.48 -11.42
CA GLN A 704 10.92 4.42 -10.29
C GLN A 704 11.54 5.80 -10.57
N GLU A 705 11.78 6.16 -11.84
CA GLU A 705 12.17 7.51 -12.24
C GLU A 705 10.96 8.44 -12.26
N ILE A 706 11.11 9.65 -11.70
CA ILE A 706 10.04 10.65 -11.70
C ILE A 706 9.83 11.14 -13.13
N ILE A 707 8.65 10.88 -13.67
CA ILE A 707 8.24 11.33 -14.99
C ILE A 707 7.31 12.54 -14.95
N TRP A 708 6.69 12.79 -13.79
CA TRP A 708 5.85 13.96 -13.58
C TRP A 708 5.81 14.33 -12.10
N SER A 709 5.81 15.64 -11.81
CA SER A 709 5.65 16.19 -10.46
C SER A 709 4.66 17.34 -10.46
N ARG A 710 3.85 17.42 -9.41
CA ARG A 710 2.83 18.46 -9.22
C ARG A 710 3.41 19.86 -9.18
N VAL A 711 4.61 20.03 -8.65
CA VAL A 711 5.16 21.34 -8.27
C VAL A 711 6.44 21.71 -9.00
N ASN A 712 7.26 20.74 -9.40
CA ASN A 712 8.56 21.00 -10.01
C ASN A 712 8.42 21.49 -11.47
N ARG A 713 8.02 22.75 -11.61
CA ARG A 713 7.87 23.43 -12.89
C ARG A 713 8.41 24.86 -12.80
N PRO A 714 9.33 25.25 -13.69
CA PRO A 714 9.79 26.63 -13.78
C PRO A 714 8.61 27.58 -13.98
N PRO A 715 8.62 28.82 -13.45
CA PRO A 715 7.50 29.74 -13.61
C PRO A 715 7.31 30.22 -15.06
N VAL A 716 8.38 30.18 -15.86
CA VAL A 716 8.38 30.57 -17.27
C VAL A 716 9.28 29.65 -18.07
N ARG A 717 8.82 29.17 -19.19
CA ARG A 717 9.61 28.37 -20.13
C ARG A 717 9.24 28.73 -21.58
N ASN A 718 10.23 28.73 -22.47
CA ASN A 718 10.03 28.90 -23.91
C ASN A 718 11.04 28.06 -24.69
N ILE A 719 10.55 27.11 -25.47
CA ILE A 719 11.32 26.31 -26.41
C ILE A 719 11.36 27.06 -27.75
N LYS A 720 12.47 27.74 -28.02
CA LYS A 720 12.61 28.66 -29.19
C LYS A 720 12.47 27.95 -30.53
N GLU A 721 12.96 26.72 -30.63
CA GLU A 721 12.96 25.89 -31.85
C GLU A 721 12.27 24.54 -31.55
N PRO A 722 10.92 24.51 -31.41
CA PRO A 722 10.24 23.31 -30.92
C PRO A 722 10.41 22.10 -31.84
N LEU A 723 10.52 22.30 -33.18
CA LEU A 723 10.75 21.21 -34.12
C LEU A 723 12.14 20.59 -33.96
N LYS A 724 13.16 21.40 -33.67
CA LYS A 724 14.53 20.95 -33.50
C LYS A 724 14.76 20.33 -32.13
N THR A 725 14.33 21.01 -31.07
CA THR A 725 14.44 20.54 -29.69
C THR A 725 13.59 19.28 -29.45
N GLY A 726 12.39 19.23 -30.05
CA GLY A 726 11.49 18.10 -29.99
C GLY A 726 11.69 17.03 -31.07
N ALA A 727 12.80 17.08 -31.86
CA ALA A 727 12.96 16.21 -33.04
C ALA A 727 12.84 14.70 -32.71
N VAL A 728 13.35 14.26 -31.55
CA VAL A 728 13.22 12.88 -31.09
C VAL A 728 11.76 12.56 -30.73
N PHE A 729 11.11 13.43 -29.98
CA PHE A 729 9.69 13.32 -29.65
C PHE A 729 8.81 13.27 -30.91
N LEU A 730 9.01 14.18 -31.87
CA LEU A 730 8.20 14.25 -33.09
C LEU A 730 8.36 13.02 -33.98
N ARG A 731 9.58 12.45 -34.07
CA ARG A 731 9.83 11.21 -34.80
C ARG A 731 9.03 10.04 -34.21
N ASN A 732 8.98 9.96 -32.89
CA ASN A 732 8.20 8.91 -32.22
C ASN A 732 6.69 9.20 -32.24
N LEU A 733 6.29 10.47 -32.37
CA LEU A 733 4.89 10.88 -32.51
C LEU A 733 4.25 10.36 -33.79
N GLU A 734 4.99 10.32 -34.91
CA GLU A 734 4.51 9.79 -36.20
C GLU A 734 4.07 8.30 -36.10
N GLY A 735 4.71 7.54 -35.24
CA GLY A 735 4.36 6.12 -34.97
C GLY A 735 3.48 5.88 -33.73
N PHE A 736 3.04 6.93 -33.08
CA PHE A 736 2.29 6.82 -31.82
C PHE A 736 0.81 6.49 -32.10
N THR A 737 0.48 5.21 -32.01
CA THR A 737 -0.86 4.70 -32.30
C THR A 737 -1.66 4.35 -31.07
N ASP A 738 -1.03 3.76 -30.05
CA ASP A 738 -1.70 3.29 -28.85
C ASP A 738 -0.76 3.38 -27.64
N ASN A 739 -1.30 3.61 -26.45
CA ASN A 739 -0.63 3.56 -25.15
C ASN A 739 0.76 4.22 -25.04
N SER A 740 1.18 4.51 -23.84
CA SER A 740 2.53 5.03 -23.57
C SER A 740 3.60 3.98 -23.86
N PHE A 741 4.73 4.39 -24.45
CA PHE A 741 5.83 3.46 -24.78
C PHE A 741 7.20 4.15 -24.73
N TYR A 742 8.26 3.35 -24.55
CA TYR A 742 9.64 3.81 -24.68
C TYR A 742 10.05 3.79 -26.15
N GLY A 743 10.23 4.98 -26.73
CA GLY A 743 10.84 5.17 -28.03
C GLY A 743 12.34 5.43 -27.94
N ASP A 744 13.02 5.65 -29.09
CA ASP A 744 14.43 5.98 -29.12
C ASP A 744 14.68 7.34 -28.46
N GLY A 745 15.21 7.36 -27.22
CA GLY A 745 15.60 8.56 -26.49
C GLY A 745 14.41 9.35 -25.88
N VAL A 746 13.21 8.79 -25.84
CA VAL A 746 12.05 9.43 -25.23
C VAL A 746 11.03 8.40 -24.75
N LEU A 747 10.50 8.59 -23.54
CA LEU A 747 9.28 7.93 -23.09
C LEU A 747 8.09 8.74 -23.64
N MET A 748 7.30 8.12 -24.51
CA MET A 748 6.08 8.71 -25.06
C MET A 748 4.91 8.42 -24.13
N LEU A 749 4.14 9.46 -23.80
CA LEU A 749 3.04 9.38 -22.83
C LEU A 749 1.70 9.72 -23.50
N ASP A 750 0.74 8.81 -23.40
CA ASP A 750 -0.65 9.13 -23.71
C ASP A 750 -1.24 9.93 -22.54
N ALA A 751 -1.43 11.23 -22.78
CA ALA A 751 -1.93 12.19 -21.80
C ALA A 751 -3.35 12.67 -22.13
N ARG A 752 -4.14 11.84 -22.85
CA ARG A 752 -5.56 12.12 -23.12
C ARG A 752 -6.33 12.27 -21.80
N GLY A 753 -7.12 13.34 -21.71
CA GLY A 753 -7.88 13.68 -20.52
C GLY A 753 -7.13 14.53 -19.49
N CYS A 754 -5.80 14.62 -19.56
CA CYS A 754 -5.03 15.55 -18.72
C CYS A 754 -5.43 17.01 -19.00
N THR A 755 -5.43 17.85 -17.99
CA THR A 755 -5.66 19.28 -18.14
C THR A 755 -4.43 19.98 -18.73
N LEU A 756 -4.63 21.16 -19.33
CA LEU A 756 -3.50 21.99 -19.81
C LEU A 756 -2.48 22.21 -18.70
N SER A 757 -2.91 22.53 -17.46
CA SER A 757 -2.03 22.78 -16.33
C SER A 757 -1.13 21.58 -16.01
N GLN A 758 -1.62 20.37 -16.17
CA GLN A 758 -0.89 19.13 -15.92
C GLN A 758 0.21 18.89 -16.96
N VAL A 759 -0.08 19.14 -18.22
CA VAL A 759 0.87 18.88 -19.32
C VAL A 759 1.94 19.98 -19.48
N LEU A 760 1.76 21.16 -18.91
CA LEU A 760 2.79 22.21 -18.89
C LEU A 760 4.08 21.79 -18.18
N TYR A 761 4.04 20.76 -17.33
CA TYR A 761 5.21 20.17 -16.70
C TYR A 761 6.28 19.76 -17.75
N PHE A 762 5.87 19.07 -18.81
CA PHE A 762 6.77 18.56 -19.84
C PHE A 762 7.47 19.68 -20.60
N ILE A 763 6.76 20.76 -20.87
CA ILE A 763 7.36 21.96 -21.49
C ILE A 763 8.42 22.55 -20.55
N GLY A 764 8.14 22.58 -19.25
CA GLY A 764 9.09 23.02 -18.21
C GLY A 764 10.40 22.23 -18.26
N HIS A 765 10.32 20.93 -18.57
CA HIS A 765 11.44 20.01 -18.69
C HIS A 765 12.01 19.91 -20.12
N GLY A 766 11.58 20.79 -21.03
CA GLY A 766 12.20 20.97 -22.34
C GLY A 766 11.61 20.14 -23.47
N CYS A 767 10.55 19.36 -23.22
CA CYS A 767 9.84 18.61 -24.24
C CYS A 767 8.57 19.37 -24.68
N PRO A 768 8.36 19.64 -25.98
CA PRO A 768 7.11 20.21 -26.46
C PRO A 768 5.97 19.18 -26.28
N VAL A 769 4.73 19.66 -26.11
CA VAL A 769 3.54 18.82 -26.00
C VAL A 769 2.74 18.91 -27.29
N ALA A 770 2.37 17.75 -27.86
CA ALA A 770 1.47 17.70 -29.00
C ALA A 770 0.01 17.73 -28.49
N ALA A 771 -0.76 18.71 -28.95
CA ALA A 771 -2.17 18.88 -28.67
C ALA A 771 -2.98 18.65 -29.95
N TYR A 772 -3.74 17.57 -29.99
CA TYR A 772 -4.57 17.20 -31.14
C TYR A 772 -5.90 17.98 -31.14
N THR A 773 -6.42 18.21 -32.33
CA THR A 773 -7.70 18.89 -32.53
C THR A 773 -8.74 17.97 -33.11
N ILE A 774 -10.03 18.25 -32.88
CA ILE A 774 -11.16 17.47 -33.38
C ILE A 774 -11.18 17.48 -34.93
N GLN A 775 -10.65 18.53 -35.56
CA GLN A 775 -10.59 18.64 -37.03
C GLN A 775 -9.50 17.78 -37.64
N GLY A 776 -8.71 17.11 -36.83
CA GLY A 776 -7.51 16.40 -37.26
C GLY A 776 -6.25 17.28 -37.20
N GLY A 777 -5.08 16.65 -37.14
CA GLY A 777 -3.80 17.31 -36.94
C GLY A 777 -3.54 17.74 -35.51
N TYR A 778 -2.37 18.34 -35.27
CA TYR A 778 -1.96 18.77 -33.94
C TYR A 778 -1.22 20.11 -33.98
N VAL A 779 -1.23 20.79 -32.84
CA VAL A 779 -0.36 21.93 -32.57
C VAL A 779 0.65 21.57 -31.48
N LEU A 780 1.78 22.26 -31.41
CA LEU A 780 2.78 22.08 -30.37
C LEU A 780 2.65 23.18 -29.32
N LEU A 781 2.50 22.79 -28.06
CA LEU A 781 2.68 23.69 -26.93
C LEU A 781 4.17 23.78 -26.67
N SER A 782 4.76 24.97 -26.88
CA SER A 782 6.21 25.16 -26.86
C SER A 782 6.70 26.10 -25.78
N GLY A 783 5.80 26.73 -25.02
CA GLY A 783 6.18 27.64 -23.94
C GLY A 783 5.01 28.08 -23.11
N TYR A 784 5.31 28.65 -21.96
CA TYR A 784 4.32 29.27 -21.07
C TYR A 784 4.96 30.34 -20.18
N ASP A 785 4.14 31.25 -19.71
CA ASP A 785 4.44 32.20 -18.65
C ASP A 785 3.27 32.23 -17.63
N SER A 786 3.28 33.17 -16.70
CA SER A 786 2.23 33.25 -15.66
C SER A 786 0.81 33.49 -16.21
N TYR A 787 0.67 33.93 -17.47
CA TYR A 787 -0.60 34.35 -18.04
C TYR A 787 -0.94 33.63 -19.36
N ASN A 788 0.05 33.12 -20.08
CA ASN A 788 -0.11 32.62 -21.44
C ASN A 788 0.57 31.29 -21.67
N VAL A 789 0.06 30.50 -22.63
CA VAL A 789 0.74 29.40 -23.28
C VAL A 789 1.12 29.79 -24.70
N THR A 790 2.27 29.31 -25.18
CA THR A 790 2.72 29.50 -26.56
C THR A 790 2.35 28.29 -27.40
N VAL A 791 1.51 28.49 -28.38
CA VAL A 791 1.04 27.47 -29.32
C VAL A 791 1.77 27.66 -30.65
N TYR A 792 2.46 26.63 -31.10
CA TYR A 792 3.19 26.60 -32.38
C TYR A 792 2.47 25.68 -33.36
N ASN A 793 2.18 26.20 -34.55
CA ASN A 793 1.61 25.42 -35.66
C ASN A 793 2.75 24.84 -36.51
N PRO A 794 2.95 23.51 -36.57
CA PRO A 794 4.04 22.93 -37.36
C PRO A 794 3.89 23.07 -38.88
N GLU A 795 2.67 23.25 -39.39
CA GLU A 795 2.39 23.41 -40.81
C GLU A 795 2.72 24.83 -41.31
N SER A 796 2.29 25.86 -40.56
CA SER A 796 2.54 27.27 -40.95
C SER A 796 3.89 27.79 -40.43
N GLY A 797 4.49 27.15 -39.42
CA GLY A 797 5.70 27.61 -38.73
C GLY A 797 5.46 28.81 -37.80
N GLU A 798 4.21 29.18 -37.53
CA GLU A 798 3.86 30.36 -36.76
C GLU A 798 3.63 30.02 -35.28
N SER A 799 4.00 30.93 -34.39
CA SER A 799 3.74 30.85 -32.96
C SER A 799 2.72 31.90 -32.54
N GLN A 800 1.76 31.47 -31.70
CA GLN A 800 0.74 32.34 -31.13
C GLN A 800 0.74 32.20 -29.61
N LYS A 801 0.53 33.32 -28.91
CA LYS A 801 0.25 33.28 -27.45
C LYS A 801 -1.25 33.26 -27.23
N MET A 802 -1.68 32.38 -26.33
CA MET A 802 -3.08 32.26 -25.88
C MET A 802 -3.13 32.39 -24.37
N GLY A 803 -4.09 33.13 -23.82
CA GLY A 803 -4.28 33.23 -22.37
C GLY A 803 -4.51 31.86 -21.74
N LEU A 804 -3.93 31.58 -20.57
CA LEU A 804 -4.03 30.24 -19.94
C LEU A 804 -5.47 29.75 -19.75
N ASN A 805 -6.38 30.67 -19.35
CA ASN A 805 -7.79 30.28 -19.16
C ASN A 805 -8.48 29.98 -20.50
N ASP A 806 -8.23 30.80 -21.51
CA ASP A 806 -8.79 30.60 -22.86
C ASP A 806 -8.24 29.32 -23.49
N ALA A 807 -6.96 29.05 -23.33
CA ALA A 807 -6.31 27.84 -23.81
C ALA A 807 -6.84 26.59 -23.08
N SER A 808 -7.05 26.67 -21.75
CA SER A 808 -7.64 25.57 -20.99
C SER A 808 -9.05 25.25 -21.49
N ALA A 809 -9.88 26.27 -21.71
CA ALA A 809 -11.22 26.09 -22.25
C ALA A 809 -11.20 25.56 -23.69
N TYR A 810 -10.28 26.09 -24.54
CA TYR A 810 -10.11 25.63 -25.92
C TYR A 810 -9.72 24.15 -25.98
N PHE A 811 -8.66 23.72 -25.27
CA PHE A 811 -8.21 22.34 -25.30
C PHE A 811 -9.20 21.39 -24.62
N ALA A 812 -9.91 21.81 -23.57
CA ALA A 812 -11.02 21.05 -23.00
C ALA A 812 -12.13 20.81 -24.05
N GLY A 813 -12.48 21.83 -24.84
CA GLY A 813 -13.40 21.72 -25.99
C GLY A 813 -12.89 20.80 -27.11
N GLN A 814 -11.56 20.58 -27.20
CA GLN A 814 -10.95 19.60 -28.11
C GLN A 814 -10.83 18.20 -27.49
N GLY A 815 -11.32 18.00 -26.25
CA GLY A 815 -11.27 16.74 -25.53
C GLY A 815 -9.96 16.48 -24.75
N ASN A 816 -9.13 17.52 -24.55
CA ASN A 816 -7.83 17.41 -23.88
C ASN A 816 -6.97 16.27 -24.44
N ASP A 817 -6.86 16.20 -25.75
CA ASP A 817 -6.15 15.14 -26.44
C ASP A 817 -4.67 15.49 -26.59
N PHE A 818 -3.87 15.16 -25.57
CA PHE A 818 -2.46 15.47 -25.50
C PHE A 818 -1.58 14.23 -25.64
N VAL A 819 -0.41 14.42 -26.26
CA VAL A 819 0.72 13.49 -26.19
C VAL A 819 1.92 14.24 -25.62
N CYS A 820 2.53 13.66 -24.62
CA CYS A 820 3.68 14.21 -23.92
C CYS A 820 4.89 13.30 -24.09
N GLY A 821 6.07 13.82 -23.74
CA GLY A 821 7.30 13.05 -23.79
C GLY A 821 8.24 13.40 -22.64
N VAL A 822 8.99 12.41 -22.18
CA VAL A 822 10.11 12.57 -21.25
C VAL A 822 11.35 12.07 -21.95
N PHE A 823 12.35 12.95 -22.15
CA PHE A 823 13.61 12.53 -22.75
C PHE A 823 14.35 11.57 -21.80
N THR A 824 14.75 10.40 -22.34
CA THR A 824 15.55 9.41 -21.65
C THR A 824 17.03 9.59 -22.03
N GLU A 825 17.94 9.44 -21.04
CA GLU A 825 19.40 9.56 -21.26
C GLU A 825 19.98 8.41 -22.09
#